data_8349502a5cbab085e6ce9fcccdb87c02
#
_entry.id   8349502a5cbab085e6ce9fcccdb87c02
#
_cell.length_a   1.000
_cell.length_b   1.000
_cell.length_c   1.000
_cell.angle_alpha   90.00
_cell.angle_beta   90.00
_cell.angle_gamma   90.00
#
_symmetry.space_group_name_H-M   'P 1'
#
loop_
_entity.id
_entity.type
_entity.pdbx_description
1 polymer ?
#
loop_
_entity_poly.entity_id
_entity_poly.type
_entity_poly.pdbx_seq_one_letter_code
_entity_poly.pdbx_strand_id
1 'polypeptide(L)'
;KKNTKKDFPQDSHEQLWGAISAVFQSWQNQRAKTYRRLNNIPEEWGTAVNIQSMVFGNMGNDCATGVAFTRNPSTGENSFYGEYLINAQGEDVVAGIRTPRNITKKERLESSSEDLSLEETMPEAFAELTKIYKKLETHYRDMQDIEFTIENKKLWMLQTRSGKRTAKASIKIAVDMVSEKLITKDEALLRIDPKILDTLLHPTLDPKAKKNIIAKGLPASPGAATGKVTFNADDAEQMKANNQNTILVRVETSPEDIHGMHAAVGILTCRGGMTSHAAVVARGMGRPCVSGAGVIKIDYAAKLFKVDNAEVKEGDIITIDGSTGEVMLGEVKTINPDISGDFSEMMKWADEVRTLKIRANAETPLDSRTARGFGAEGIGLCRTEHMFFDEERILYVRQMILSKTKEDRLKALDKILPFQRKDFVEIFTIMKGLPVTVRLLDPPLHEFLPKTEKEIDIVAKSLKIHSSEIKNRINYLHEENPMLGHRGCRLAISFPEIYEMQCRAIFEALYELQKQKVEAVIPEIMIPLVATEREIEILRELVDRIAQEIQKKNNFKVDYLVGTMIELPRAALNANNIAKHADFFSFGTNDLTQTTLGISRDDSGKFLDDYVENKIFKIDPFVSIDQDGVGELIKLACSRGLEAKKNIKLGICGEHGGDPDSIDFCHRAGLHYVSCSPYRVPIARLSAAQASIRAKK
;
A
#
# COMPACT_ATOMS: atom_id res chain seq x y z
N LYS A 1 36.74 15.79 -33.51
CA LYS A 1 37.27 15.15 -34.71
C LYS A 1 37.40 13.61 -34.59
N LYS A 2 37.83 13.05 -33.44
CA LYS A 2 37.95 11.58 -33.26
C LYS A 2 36.62 10.83 -33.44
N ASN A 3 35.50 11.34 -32.90
CA ASN A 3 34.22 10.62 -32.89
C ASN A 3 33.30 10.97 -34.07
N THR A 4 33.35 12.20 -34.58
CA THR A 4 32.42 12.68 -35.61
C THR A 4 33.07 12.76 -37.00
N LYS A 5 34.41 12.63 -37.11
CA LYS A 5 35.19 12.84 -38.35
C LYS A 5 35.02 14.22 -38.99
N LYS A 6 34.33 15.16 -38.29
CA LYS A 6 34.14 16.54 -38.72
C LYS A 6 34.84 17.49 -37.75
N ASP A 7 35.32 18.63 -38.25
CA ASP A 7 35.79 19.71 -37.42
C ASP A 7 34.59 20.40 -36.73
N PHE A 8 34.84 21.00 -35.55
CA PHE A 8 33.81 21.80 -34.89
C PHE A 8 33.57 23.08 -35.73
N PRO A 9 32.33 23.41 -36.04
CA PRO A 9 32.06 24.60 -36.84
C PRO A 9 32.60 25.86 -36.16
N GLN A 10 33.17 26.78 -36.95
CA GLN A 10 33.66 28.07 -36.44
C GLN A 10 32.69 29.19 -36.67
N ASP A 11 31.70 29.02 -37.55
CA ASP A 11 30.62 29.94 -37.77
C ASP A 11 29.59 29.89 -36.61
N SER A 12 29.22 31.04 -36.07
CA SER A 12 28.31 31.18 -34.92
C SER A 12 26.89 30.69 -35.23
N HIS A 13 26.41 30.87 -36.44
CA HIS A 13 25.08 30.40 -36.87
C HIS A 13 25.05 28.89 -37.03
N GLU A 14 26.11 28.28 -37.57
CA GLU A 14 26.22 26.85 -37.66
C GLU A 14 26.29 26.21 -36.26
N GLN A 15 27.01 26.81 -35.31
CA GLN A 15 27.04 26.40 -33.92
C GLN A 15 25.67 26.49 -33.26
N LEU A 16 24.96 27.59 -33.45
CA LEU A 16 23.63 27.84 -32.90
C LEU A 16 22.62 26.76 -33.42
N TRP A 17 22.54 26.59 -34.72
CA TRP A 17 21.62 25.62 -35.30
C TRP A 17 22.01 24.20 -34.98
N GLY A 18 23.29 23.89 -34.85
CA GLY A 18 23.79 22.60 -34.38
C GLY A 18 23.35 22.32 -32.95
N ALA A 19 23.47 23.31 -32.05
CA ALA A 19 23.03 23.17 -30.67
C ALA A 19 21.50 23.01 -30.52
N ILE A 20 20.70 23.81 -31.25
CA ILE A 20 19.25 23.70 -31.31
C ILE A 20 18.84 22.30 -31.76
N SER A 21 19.45 21.80 -32.86
CA SER A 21 19.18 20.47 -33.38
C SER A 21 19.52 19.36 -32.36
N ALA A 22 20.63 19.51 -31.65
CA ALA A 22 21.01 18.57 -30.60
C ALA A 22 20.02 18.50 -29.45
N VAL A 23 19.46 19.65 -29.03
CA VAL A 23 18.40 19.70 -28.00
C VAL A 23 17.15 18.98 -28.48
N PHE A 24 16.65 19.23 -29.69
CA PHE A 24 15.49 18.52 -30.22
C PHE A 24 15.74 16.99 -30.36
N GLN A 25 16.93 16.59 -30.83
CA GLN A 25 17.32 15.19 -30.93
C GLN A 25 17.40 14.49 -29.56
N SER A 26 17.81 15.22 -28.52
CA SER A 26 17.93 14.69 -27.15
C SER A 26 16.61 14.16 -26.58
N TRP A 27 15.44 14.68 -27.07
CA TRP A 27 14.13 14.17 -26.72
C TRP A 27 13.96 12.68 -27.04
N GLN A 28 14.62 12.20 -28.08
CA GLN A 28 14.51 10.80 -28.56
C GLN A 28 15.59 9.88 -28.01
N ASN A 29 16.52 10.36 -27.18
CA ASN A 29 17.52 9.47 -26.59
C ASN A 29 16.91 8.58 -25.48
N GLN A 30 17.56 7.44 -25.22
CA GLN A 30 17.02 6.41 -24.31
C GLN A 30 16.81 6.94 -22.88
N ARG A 31 17.71 7.79 -22.40
CA ARG A 31 17.59 8.41 -21.06
C ARG A 31 16.33 9.28 -20.94
N ALA A 32 16.08 10.10 -21.96
CA ALA A 32 14.89 10.97 -21.98
C ALA A 32 13.59 10.16 -22.08
N LYS A 33 13.56 9.10 -22.90
CA LYS A 33 12.40 8.17 -22.97
C LYS A 33 12.13 7.50 -21.63
N THR A 34 13.17 6.98 -20.98
CA THR A 34 13.03 6.36 -19.65
C THR A 34 12.54 7.37 -18.61
N TYR A 35 13.08 8.60 -18.61
CA TYR A 35 12.65 9.65 -17.71
C TYR A 35 11.16 10.00 -17.89
N ARG A 36 10.71 10.17 -19.15
CA ARG A 36 9.30 10.45 -19.46
C ARG A 36 8.38 9.34 -18.98
N ARG A 37 8.75 8.08 -19.24
CA ARG A 37 7.97 6.92 -18.76
C ARG A 37 7.84 6.90 -17.25
N LEU A 38 8.93 7.13 -16.52
CA LEU A 38 8.93 7.13 -15.04
C LEU A 38 8.15 8.31 -14.43
N ASN A 39 8.03 9.42 -15.16
CA ASN A 39 7.35 10.62 -14.68
C ASN A 39 6.00 10.88 -15.38
N ASN A 40 5.46 9.90 -16.12
CA ASN A 40 4.19 10.01 -16.85
C ASN A 40 4.10 11.24 -17.77
N ILE A 41 5.20 11.59 -18.43
CA ILE A 41 5.26 12.71 -19.40
C ILE A 41 4.87 12.19 -20.79
N PRO A 42 3.82 12.73 -21.42
CA PRO A 42 3.39 12.33 -22.76
C PRO A 42 4.49 12.51 -23.82
N GLU A 43 4.63 11.53 -24.71
CA GLU A 43 5.66 11.60 -25.77
C GLU A 43 5.38 12.69 -26.81
N GLU A 44 4.11 13.01 -27.03
CA GLU A 44 3.64 13.99 -28.00
C GLU A 44 3.93 15.44 -27.59
N TRP A 45 4.29 15.72 -26.32
CA TRP A 45 4.58 17.09 -25.89
C TRP A 45 5.80 17.69 -26.59
N GLY A 46 6.80 16.89 -26.89
CA GLY A 46 8.05 17.38 -27.47
C GLY A 46 8.89 18.20 -26.47
N THR A 47 9.86 18.93 -26.97
CA THR A 47 10.71 19.84 -26.19
C THR A 47 10.82 21.22 -26.85
N ALA A 48 11.24 22.20 -26.08
CA ALA A 48 11.49 23.56 -26.55
C ALA A 48 12.96 23.95 -26.34
N VAL A 49 13.41 24.94 -27.07
CA VAL A 49 14.77 25.48 -26.97
C VAL A 49 14.68 26.97 -26.63
N ASN A 50 15.37 27.35 -25.55
CA ASN A 50 15.59 28.75 -25.20
C ASN A 50 17.01 29.19 -25.54
N ILE A 51 17.18 30.31 -26.16
CA ILE A 51 18.48 30.94 -26.46
C ILE A 51 18.62 32.10 -25.50
N GLN A 52 19.62 32.05 -24.62
CA GLN A 52 19.86 33.11 -23.64
C GLN A 52 21.35 33.44 -23.54
N SER A 53 21.65 34.65 -23.11
CA SER A 53 23.02 35.09 -22.85
C SER A 53 23.67 34.25 -21.76
N MET A 54 24.93 33.92 -21.93
CA MET A 54 25.72 33.26 -20.89
C MET A 54 26.24 34.28 -19.87
N VAL A 55 26.28 33.85 -18.61
CA VAL A 55 26.94 34.56 -17.51
C VAL A 55 27.94 33.61 -16.85
N PHE A 56 29.05 34.15 -16.37
CA PHE A 56 30.18 33.33 -15.94
C PHE A 56 30.47 33.52 -14.45
N GLY A 57 30.24 32.46 -13.68
CA GLY A 57 30.55 32.37 -12.25
C GLY A 57 32.04 32.07 -11.96
N ASN A 58 32.86 31.85 -13.00
CA ASN A 58 34.26 31.42 -12.90
C ASN A 58 35.27 32.45 -13.46
N MET A 59 34.99 33.73 -13.36
CA MET A 59 35.88 34.81 -13.84
C MET A 59 36.75 35.42 -12.72
N GLY A 60 36.68 34.89 -11.50
CA GLY A 60 37.45 35.36 -10.36
C GLY A 60 36.73 35.17 -9.02
N ASN A 61 37.34 35.70 -7.95
CA ASN A 61 36.82 35.53 -6.59
C ASN A 61 35.58 36.42 -6.29
N ASP A 62 35.22 37.32 -7.16
CA ASP A 62 34.01 38.13 -7.13
C ASP A 62 32.87 37.53 -7.99
N CYS A 63 33.10 36.32 -8.46
CA CYS A 63 32.15 35.51 -9.21
C CYS A 63 31.81 34.23 -8.44
N ALA A 64 30.56 33.76 -8.57
CA ALA A 64 30.09 32.54 -7.94
C ALA A 64 28.91 31.92 -8.71
N THR A 65 28.61 30.67 -8.45
CA THR A 65 27.39 30.02 -8.92
C THR A 65 26.80 29.21 -7.76
N GLY A 66 25.46 29.04 -7.75
CA GLY A 66 24.82 28.31 -6.69
C GLY A 66 23.40 27.86 -7.00
N VAL A 67 22.90 27.00 -6.11
CA VAL A 67 21.55 26.48 -6.09
C VAL A 67 20.92 26.79 -4.73
N ALA A 68 19.70 27.28 -4.73
CA ALA A 68 18.99 27.66 -3.51
C ALA A 68 17.55 27.18 -3.53
N PHE A 69 17.02 27.00 -2.32
CA PHE A 69 15.62 26.64 -2.09
C PHE A 69 14.98 27.70 -1.21
N THR A 70 13.77 28.09 -1.51
CA THR A 70 13.04 29.10 -0.70
C THR A 70 12.68 28.59 0.69
N ARG A 71 12.61 27.26 0.85
CA ARG A 71 12.46 26.55 2.13
C ARG A 71 13.37 25.32 2.15
N ASN A 72 13.68 24.80 3.34
CA ASN A 72 14.51 23.60 3.45
C ASN A 72 13.79 22.40 2.80
N PRO A 73 14.36 21.78 1.75
CA PRO A 73 13.71 20.69 1.01
C PRO A 73 13.63 19.37 1.80
N SER A 74 14.40 19.23 2.86
CA SER A 74 14.45 18.03 3.70
C SER A 74 13.50 18.11 4.89
N THR A 75 13.44 19.28 5.57
CA THR A 75 12.66 19.47 6.80
C THR A 75 11.35 20.23 6.58
N GLY A 76 11.25 21.03 5.53
CA GLY A 76 10.12 21.92 5.24
C GLY A 76 10.15 23.25 5.99
N GLU A 77 11.17 23.51 6.79
CA GLU A 77 11.30 24.77 7.52
C GLU A 77 11.34 25.97 6.57
N ASN A 78 10.65 27.05 6.96
CA ASN A 78 10.67 28.31 6.23
C ASN A 78 12.00 29.04 6.51
N SER A 79 13.07 28.49 5.96
CA SER A 79 14.41 29.04 5.98
C SER A 79 15.04 28.95 4.60
N PHE A 80 15.69 30.04 4.18
CA PHE A 80 16.39 30.05 2.91
C PHE A 80 17.56 29.08 3.00
N TYR A 81 17.60 28.09 2.11
CA TYR A 81 18.52 26.95 2.15
C TYR A 81 19.24 26.83 0.81
N GLY A 82 20.54 26.48 0.83
CA GLY A 82 21.23 26.21 -0.43
C GLY A 82 22.75 26.23 -0.32
N GLU A 83 23.38 26.08 -1.50
CA GLU A 83 24.81 25.91 -1.64
C GLU A 83 25.35 26.78 -2.79
N TYR A 84 26.61 27.25 -2.65
CA TYR A 84 27.28 27.99 -3.67
C TYR A 84 28.78 27.69 -3.75
N LEU A 85 29.39 27.95 -4.87
CA LEU A 85 30.84 27.87 -5.10
C LEU A 85 31.37 29.19 -5.66
N ILE A 86 32.45 29.69 -5.07
CA ILE A 86 33.21 30.85 -5.59
C ILE A 86 34.04 30.38 -6.78
N ASN A 87 34.14 31.25 -7.81
CA ASN A 87 34.93 31.01 -9.02
C ASN A 87 34.61 29.63 -9.63
N ALA A 88 33.33 29.39 -9.96
CA ALA A 88 32.82 28.13 -10.43
C ALA A 88 31.66 28.29 -11.43
N GLN A 89 31.42 27.25 -12.22
CA GLN A 89 30.23 27.13 -13.08
C GLN A 89 29.22 26.15 -12.50
N GLY A 90 28.01 26.11 -13.05
CA GLY A 90 26.92 25.24 -12.57
C GLY A 90 27.29 23.75 -12.53
N GLU A 91 28.08 23.29 -13.50
CA GLU A 91 28.57 21.92 -13.54
C GLU A 91 29.45 21.55 -12.32
N ASP A 92 30.22 22.49 -11.78
CA ASP A 92 31.10 22.26 -10.63
C ASP A 92 30.28 21.99 -9.36
N VAL A 93 29.10 22.65 -9.22
CA VAL A 93 28.17 22.44 -8.10
C VAL A 93 27.51 21.06 -8.21
N VAL A 94 27.01 20.71 -9.40
CA VAL A 94 26.23 19.49 -9.63
C VAL A 94 27.12 18.24 -9.68
N ALA A 95 28.35 18.37 -10.23
CA ALA A 95 29.27 17.22 -10.36
C ALA A 95 29.95 16.82 -9.04
N GLY A 96 29.84 17.63 -7.98
CA GLY A 96 30.42 17.30 -6.67
C GLY A 96 31.95 17.28 -6.66
N ILE A 97 32.60 17.96 -7.61
CA ILE A 97 34.08 18.00 -7.72
C ILE A 97 34.70 18.83 -6.61
N ARG A 98 33.98 19.85 -6.15
CA ARG A 98 34.36 20.75 -5.06
C ARG A 98 33.30 20.72 -3.99
N THR A 99 33.67 20.86 -2.71
CA THR A 99 32.72 20.97 -1.59
C THR A 99 32.05 22.36 -1.65
N PRO A 100 30.72 22.44 -1.83
CA PRO A 100 30.03 23.70 -1.84
C PRO A 100 29.94 24.31 -0.43
N ARG A 101 29.71 25.63 -0.39
CA ARG A 101 29.58 26.43 0.82
C ARG A 101 28.10 26.76 1.07
N ASN A 102 27.75 26.98 2.33
CA ASN A 102 26.38 27.35 2.71
C ASN A 102 26.01 28.75 2.22
N ILE A 103 24.75 28.98 1.87
CA ILE A 103 24.26 30.30 1.47
C ILE A 103 24.07 31.21 2.68
N THR A 104 23.55 30.71 3.80
CA THR A 104 23.26 31.48 4.99
C THR A 104 24.31 31.28 6.09
N LYS A 105 24.53 32.33 6.89
CA LYS A 105 25.38 32.25 8.08
C LYS A 105 24.83 31.27 9.12
N LYS A 106 23.51 31.18 9.24
CA LYS A 106 22.84 30.22 10.15
C LYS A 106 23.23 28.79 9.81
N GLU A 107 23.06 28.37 8.56
CA GLU A 107 23.41 27.02 8.11
C GLU A 107 24.91 26.72 8.28
N ARG A 108 25.77 27.69 8.00
CA ARG A 108 27.21 27.54 8.20
C ARG A 108 27.54 27.22 9.67
N LEU A 109 26.93 27.93 10.61
CA LEU A 109 27.12 27.69 12.04
C LEU A 109 26.58 26.32 12.50
N GLU A 110 25.42 25.91 11.97
CA GLU A 110 24.82 24.60 12.27
C GLU A 110 25.64 23.44 11.69
N SER A 111 26.22 23.61 10.51
CA SER A 111 27.12 22.63 9.87
C SER A 111 28.54 22.65 10.39
N SER A 112 28.91 23.60 11.27
CA SER A 112 30.27 23.82 11.77
C SER A 112 31.30 24.00 10.64
N SER A 113 30.89 24.61 9.51
CA SER A 113 31.77 24.86 8.38
C SER A 113 32.71 26.03 8.66
N GLU A 114 33.98 25.89 8.33
CA GLU A 114 34.98 26.95 8.39
C GLU A 114 34.86 27.95 7.25
N ASP A 115 34.33 27.50 6.11
CA ASP A 115 34.11 28.32 4.93
C ASP A 115 32.99 29.33 5.13
N LEU A 116 33.24 30.62 4.82
CA LEU A 116 32.25 31.68 4.95
C LEU A 116 31.08 31.46 3.99
N SER A 117 29.87 31.79 4.46
CA SER A 117 28.63 31.72 3.67
C SER A 117 28.56 32.81 2.61
N LEU A 118 27.62 32.67 1.67
CA LEU A 118 27.33 33.71 0.68
C LEU A 118 26.91 35.01 1.37
N GLU A 119 26.10 34.93 2.41
CA GLU A 119 25.68 36.07 3.25
C GLU A 119 26.88 36.90 3.78
N GLU A 120 27.98 36.19 4.14
CA GLU A 120 29.18 36.82 4.69
C GLU A 120 30.18 37.28 3.61
N THR A 121 30.25 36.57 2.47
CA THR A 121 31.23 36.87 1.41
C THR A 121 30.73 37.86 0.38
N MET A 122 29.43 37.83 0.05
CA MET A 122 28.80 38.67 -0.98
C MET A 122 27.45 39.23 -0.49
N PRO A 123 27.42 40.06 0.55
CA PRO A 123 26.21 40.48 1.25
C PRO A 123 25.21 41.22 0.36
N GLU A 124 25.67 42.00 -0.65
CA GLU A 124 24.78 42.73 -1.57
C GLU A 124 24.02 41.75 -2.49
N ALA A 125 24.72 40.77 -3.08
CA ALA A 125 24.13 39.76 -3.92
C ALA A 125 23.18 38.84 -3.09
N PHE A 126 23.55 38.53 -1.87
CA PHE A 126 22.70 37.79 -0.95
C PHE A 126 21.41 38.53 -0.59
N ALA A 127 21.51 39.84 -0.33
CA ALA A 127 20.34 40.70 -0.05
C ALA A 127 19.38 40.79 -1.26
N GLU A 128 19.93 40.87 -2.47
CA GLU A 128 19.14 40.84 -3.70
C GLU A 128 18.49 39.52 -3.92
N LEU A 129 19.23 38.42 -3.78
CA LEU A 129 18.73 37.01 -3.87
C LEU A 129 17.60 36.81 -2.88
N THR A 130 17.74 37.31 -1.64
CA THR A 130 16.72 37.22 -0.58
C THR A 130 15.41 37.93 -0.96
N LYS A 131 15.47 39.04 -1.63
CA LYS A 131 14.26 39.73 -2.16
C LYS A 131 13.62 38.93 -3.28
N ILE A 132 14.43 38.37 -4.16
CA ILE A 132 13.94 37.60 -5.31
C ILE A 132 13.26 36.30 -4.85
N TYR A 133 13.86 35.51 -3.95
CA TYR A 133 13.26 34.26 -3.53
C TYR A 133 11.89 34.45 -2.86
N LYS A 134 11.74 35.52 -2.05
CA LYS A 134 10.43 35.84 -1.43
C LYS A 134 9.39 36.19 -2.47
N LYS A 135 9.79 36.96 -3.50
CA LYS A 135 8.91 37.31 -4.63
C LYS A 135 8.50 36.07 -5.42
N LEU A 136 9.43 35.17 -5.69
CA LEU A 136 9.16 33.91 -6.40
C LEU A 136 8.21 33.01 -5.63
N GLU A 137 8.46 32.77 -4.34
CA GLU A 137 7.59 31.95 -3.51
C GLU A 137 6.17 32.53 -3.42
N THR A 138 6.03 33.83 -3.25
CA THR A 138 4.72 34.50 -3.24
C THR A 138 4.02 34.43 -4.60
N HIS A 139 4.75 34.58 -5.70
CA HIS A 139 4.19 34.54 -7.05
C HIS A 139 3.71 33.15 -7.44
N TYR A 140 4.56 32.13 -7.23
CA TYR A 140 4.23 30.75 -7.55
C TYR A 140 3.37 30.09 -6.47
N ARG A 141 3.32 30.70 -5.29
CA ARG A 141 2.58 30.18 -4.13
C ARG A 141 3.05 28.78 -3.74
N ASP A 142 4.32 28.46 -4.00
CA ASP A 142 4.96 27.17 -3.72
C ASP A 142 6.46 27.35 -3.51
N MET A 143 7.07 26.43 -2.78
CA MET A 143 8.52 26.36 -2.60
C MET A 143 9.22 26.27 -3.96
N GLN A 144 10.23 27.11 -4.14
CA GLN A 144 11.00 27.18 -5.38
C GLN A 144 12.44 26.67 -5.19
N ASP A 145 12.91 25.97 -6.21
CA ASP A 145 14.30 25.60 -6.47
C ASP A 145 14.86 26.63 -7.46
N ILE A 146 15.97 27.25 -7.12
CA ILE A 146 16.51 28.44 -7.80
C ILE A 146 17.96 28.14 -8.19
N GLU A 147 18.31 28.40 -9.45
CA GLU A 147 19.68 28.41 -9.93
C GLU A 147 20.10 29.86 -10.22
N PHE A 148 21.27 30.25 -9.73
CA PHE A 148 21.79 31.59 -9.88
C PHE A 148 23.30 31.61 -10.15
N THR A 149 23.77 32.70 -10.77
CA THR A 149 25.18 32.99 -10.97
C THR A 149 25.46 34.44 -10.55
N ILE A 150 26.59 34.67 -9.94
CA ILE A 150 27.12 35.98 -9.63
C ILE A 150 28.32 36.25 -10.54
N GLU A 151 28.26 37.24 -11.39
CA GLU A 151 29.34 37.67 -12.26
C GLU A 151 29.75 39.11 -11.92
N ASN A 152 31.00 39.31 -11.52
CA ASN A 152 31.51 40.63 -11.11
C ASN A 152 30.62 41.27 -10.03
N LYS A 153 30.29 40.53 -8.99
CA LYS A 153 29.40 40.88 -7.86
C LYS A 153 27.93 41.14 -8.26
N LYS A 154 27.55 41.06 -9.53
CA LYS A 154 26.18 41.22 -9.98
C LYS A 154 25.46 39.87 -10.01
N LEU A 155 24.27 39.78 -9.39
CA LEU A 155 23.42 38.60 -9.37
C LEU A 155 22.69 38.42 -10.71
N TRP A 156 22.64 37.20 -11.19
CA TRP A 156 21.86 36.72 -12.33
C TRP A 156 21.05 35.52 -11.99
N MET A 157 19.75 35.57 -12.19
CA MET A 157 18.87 34.44 -12.03
C MET A 157 18.87 33.61 -13.30
N LEU A 158 19.14 32.29 -13.18
CA LEU A 158 19.21 31.40 -14.34
C LEU A 158 17.92 30.61 -14.52
N GLN A 159 17.42 30.06 -13.46
CA GLN A 159 16.24 29.18 -13.50
C GLN A 159 15.50 29.20 -12.17
N THR A 160 14.18 29.00 -12.23
CA THR A 160 13.34 28.64 -11.07
C THR A 160 12.39 27.53 -11.46
N ARG A 161 12.09 26.65 -10.52
CA ARG A 161 11.15 25.54 -10.67
C ARG A 161 10.55 25.17 -9.32
N SER A 162 9.43 24.42 -9.31
CA SER A 162 8.90 23.84 -8.08
C SER A 162 9.96 22.94 -7.43
N GLY A 163 10.29 23.24 -6.17
CA GLY A 163 11.34 22.54 -5.45
C GLY A 163 10.98 21.09 -5.15
N LYS A 164 11.88 20.16 -5.53
CA LYS A 164 11.79 18.76 -5.09
C LYS A 164 12.03 18.70 -3.58
N ARG A 165 11.24 17.90 -2.89
CA ARG A 165 11.23 17.87 -1.42
C ARG A 165 10.84 16.48 -0.90
N THR A 166 11.20 16.21 0.35
CA THR A 166 10.81 14.97 1.03
C THR A 166 9.31 14.98 1.33
N ALA A 167 8.75 13.81 1.62
CA ALA A 167 7.35 13.67 2.03
C ALA A 167 7.04 14.50 3.29
N LYS A 168 7.91 14.49 4.30
CA LYS A 168 7.81 15.29 5.52
C LYS A 168 7.80 16.79 5.20
N ALA A 169 8.73 17.24 4.38
CA ALA A 169 8.81 18.63 3.97
C ALA A 169 7.56 19.06 3.17
N SER A 170 7.02 18.18 2.31
CA SER A 170 5.81 18.47 1.53
C SER A 170 4.62 18.79 2.42
N ILE A 171 4.40 18.00 3.47
CA ILE A 171 3.30 18.21 4.41
C ILE A 171 3.51 19.49 5.20
N LYS A 172 4.70 19.66 5.80
CA LYS A 172 5.03 20.84 6.59
C LYS A 172 4.87 22.14 5.76
N ILE A 173 5.42 22.19 4.55
CA ILE A 173 5.31 23.33 3.66
C ILE A 173 3.84 23.64 3.34
N ALA A 174 3.02 22.62 3.05
CA ALA A 174 1.61 22.80 2.77
C ALA A 174 0.85 23.40 3.97
N VAL A 175 1.11 22.89 5.17
CA VAL A 175 0.49 23.39 6.41
C VAL A 175 0.94 24.81 6.73
N ASP A 176 2.24 25.09 6.65
CA ASP A 176 2.80 26.43 6.90
C ASP A 176 2.22 27.45 5.91
N MET A 177 2.14 27.12 4.62
CA MET A 177 1.60 28.02 3.59
C MET A 177 0.10 28.33 3.77
N VAL A 178 -0.68 27.39 4.31
CA VAL A 178 -2.07 27.68 4.71
C VAL A 178 -2.09 28.65 5.89
N SER A 179 -1.25 28.45 6.89
CA SER A 179 -1.13 29.32 8.07
C SER A 179 -0.68 30.73 7.69
N GLU A 180 0.21 30.84 6.70
CA GLU A 180 0.71 32.10 6.10
C GLU A 180 -0.31 32.73 5.13
N LYS A 181 -1.45 32.09 4.88
CA LYS A 181 -2.51 32.54 3.95
C LYS A 181 -2.04 32.65 2.48
N LEU A 182 -1.01 31.92 2.10
CA LEU A 182 -0.55 31.83 0.73
C LEU A 182 -1.42 30.91 -0.13
N ILE A 183 -1.94 29.85 0.47
CA ILE A 183 -2.81 28.85 -0.19
C ILE A 183 -4.01 28.51 0.72
N THR A 184 -5.04 27.94 0.10
CA THR A 184 -6.18 27.40 0.84
C THR A 184 -5.93 25.97 1.32
N LYS A 185 -6.74 25.48 2.26
CA LYS A 185 -6.69 24.08 2.68
C LYS A 185 -6.90 23.11 1.50
N ASP A 186 -7.84 23.42 0.62
CA ASP A 186 -8.13 22.60 -0.56
C ASP A 186 -6.94 22.54 -1.51
N GLU A 187 -6.27 23.66 -1.74
CA GLU A 187 -5.03 23.70 -2.54
C GLU A 187 -3.91 22.91 -1.88
N ALA A 188 -3.75 22.99 -0.56
CA ALA A 188 -2.78 22.23 0.20
C ALA A 188 -3.01 20.72 0.04
N LEU A 189 -4.25 20.26 0.23
CA LEU A 189 -4.62 18.85 0.06
C LEU A 189 -4.36 18.35 -1.36
N LEU A 190 -4.68 19.14 -2.40
CA LEU A 190 -4.47 18.76 -3.79
C LEU A 190 -2.99 18.68 -4.22
N ARG A 191 -2.08 19.37 -3.51
CA ARG A 191 -0.64 19.39 -3.82
C ARG A 191 0.10 18.16 -3.34
N ILE A 192 -0.41 17.46 -2.35
CA ILE A 192 0.24 16.28 -1.78
C ILE A 192 -0.12 15.07 -2.62
N ASP A 193 0.87 14.39 -3.17
CA ASP A 193 0.66 13.07 -3.77
C ASP A 193 0.35 12.07 -2.64
N PRO A 194 -0.84 11.44 -2.63
CA PRO A 194 -1.18 10.47 -1.59
C PRO A 194 -0.18 9.32 -1.45
N LYS A 195 0.48 8.93 -2.54
CA LYS A 195 1.46 7.82 -2.54
C LYS A 195 2.69 8.11 -1.70
N ILE A 196 3.07 9.38 -1.55
CA ILE A 196 4.23 9.72 -0.72
C ILE A 196 4.01 9.48 0.78
N LEU A 197 2.74 9.40 1.22
CA LEU A 197 2.42 9.13 2.62
C LEU A 197 2.89 7.75 3.07
N ASP A 198 2.99 6.78 2.15
CA ASP A 198 3.55 5.45 2.46
C ASP A 198 4.93 5.55 3.11
N THR A 199 5.77 6.47 2.64
CA THR A 199 7.13 6.65 3.18
C THR A 199 7.16 7.21 4.59
N LEU A 200 6.08 7.85 5.03
CA LEU A 200 5.95 8.44 6.37
C LEU A 200 5.37 7.47 7.40
N LEU A 201 4.78 6.37 6.95
CA LEU A 201 4.09 5.41 7.81
C LEU A 201 4.97 4.20 8.18
N HIS A 202 6.12 4.07 7.52
CA HIS A 202 7.03 2.93 7.68
C HIS A 202 8.45 3.37 8.05
N PRO A 203 9.24 2.55 8.78
CA PRO A 203 10.65 2.81 9.00
C PRO A 203 11.41 2.93 7.67
N THR A 204 12.35 3.84 7.59
CA THR A 204 13.18 4.06 6.40
C THR A 204 14.66 3.89 6.74
N LEU A 205 15.50 3.61 5.75
CA LEU A 205 16.95 3.56 5.96
C LEU A 205 17.50 4.97 6.23
N ASP A 206 18.47 5.07 7.14
CA ASP A 206 19.23 6.31 7.34
C ASP A 206 20.00 6.63 6.03
N PRO A 207 19.75 7.79 5.38
CA PRO A 207 20.42 8.16 4.13
C PRO A 207 21.95 8.19 4.22
N LYS A 208 22.49 8.36 5.43
CA LYS A 208 23.94 8.40 5.69
C LYS A 208 24.54 7.01 6.00
N ALA A 209 23.72 5.98 6.15
CA ALA A 209 24.19 4.64 6.45
C ALA A 209 24.90 4.01 5.26
N LYS A 210 26.01 3.32 5.52
CA LYS A 210 26.69 2.53 4.50
C LYS A 210 25.87 1.28 4.18
N LYS A 211 25.66 1.00 2.90
CA LYS A 211 24.87 -0.13 2.41
C LYS A 211 25.78 -1.15 1.70
N ASN A 212 25.60 -2.42 2.02
CA ASN A 212 26.21 -3.53 1.28
C ASN A 212 25.11 -4.30 0.55
N ILE A 213 24.71 -3.81 -0.63
CA ILE A 213 23.63 -4.37 -1.42
C ILE A 213 24.10 -5.67 -2.08
N ILE A 214 23.39 -6.77 -1.82
CA ILE A 214 23.69 -8.11 -2.38
C ILE A 214 22.66 -8.55 -3.42
N ALA A 215 21.42 -8.05 -3.34
CA ALA A 215 20.35 -8.38 -4.29
C ALA A 215 19.37 -7.23 -4.45
N LYS A 216 18.56 -7.28 -5.52
CA LYS A 216 17.44 -6.38 -5.73
C LYS A 216 16.26 -7.16 -6.28
N GLY A 217 15.09 -6.89 -5.71
CA GLY A 217 13.79 -7.39 -6.16
C GLY A 217 12.81 -6.24 -6.40
N LEU A 218 11.53 -6.57 -6.43
CA LEU A 218 10.45 -5.60 -6.56
C LEU A 218 10.14 -4.97 -5.19
N PRO A 219 9.86 -3.66 -5.14
CA PRO A 219 9.47 -2.94 -3.92
C PRO A 219 8.01 -3.26 -3.56
N ALA A 220 7.79 -4.44 -2.98
CA ALA A 220 6.46 -5.02 -2.83
C ALA A 220 5.64 -4.45 -1.66
N SER A 221 6.29 -4.09 -0.56
CA SER A 221 5.66 -3.38 0.56
C SER A 221 6.67 -2.43 1.19
N PRO A 222 6.32 -1.14 1.40
CA PRO A 222 7.27 -0.12 1.78
C PRO A 222 7.84 -0.31 3.18
N GLY A 223 8.98 0.35 3.42
CA GLY A 223 9.69 0.35 4.69
C GLY A 223 10.99 -0.43 4.66
N ALA A 224 11.81 -0.24 5.70
CA ALA A 224 13.06 -0.94 5.91
C ALA A 224 12.98 -1.82 7.16
N ALA A 225 13.53 -3.01 7.10
CA ALA A 225 13.60 -3.92 8.23
C ALA A 225 14.94 -4.65 8.28
N THR A 226 15.46 -4.79 9.50
CA THR A 226 16.68 -5.57 9.79
C THR A 226 16.33 -6.73 10.70
N GLY A 227 16.80 -7.92 10.36
CA GLY A 227 16.55 -9.11 11.17
C GLY A 227 17.41 -10.30 10.76
N LYS A 228 17.33 -11.36 11.55
CA LYS A 228 17.99 -12.64 11.27
C LYS A 228 17.22 -13.39 10.18
N VAL A 229 17.93 -13.98 9.25
CA VAL A 229 17.32 -14.81 8.21
C VAL A 229 16.71 -16.06 8.82
N THR A 230 15.47 -16.34 8.43
CA THR A 230 14.82 -17.64 8.68
C THR A 230 14.10 -18.11 7.42
N PHE A 231 14.09 -19.41 7.18
CA PHE A 231 13.50 -20.04 6.00
C PHE A 231 12.18 -20.73 6.27
N ASN A 232 11.73 -20.75 7.53
CA ASN A 232 10.51 -21.42 7.96
C ASN A 232 9.63 -20.45 8.76
N ALA A 233 8.32 -20.55 8.56
CA ALA A 233 7.32 -19.74 9.24
C ALA A 233 7.27 -20.04 10.75
N ASP A 234 7.35 -21.33 11.15
CA ASP A 234 7.35 -21.75 12.55
C ASP A 234 8.61 -21.26 13.28
N ASP A 235 9.78 -21.35 12.62
CA ASP A 235 11.05 -20.83 13.17
C ASP A 235 10.98 -19.32 13.38
N ALA A 236 10.32 -18.56 12.48
CA ALA A 236 10.11 -17.13 12.64
C ALA A 236 9.27 -16.80 13.89
N GLU A 237 8.22 -17.56 14.13
CA GLU A 237 7.36 -17.39 15.32
C GLU A 237 8.11 -17.71 16.60
N GLN A 238 8.85 -18.81 16.62
CA GLN A 238 9.65 -19.22 17.77
C GLN A 238 10.75 -18.19 18.09
N MET A 239 11.41 -17.61 17.06
CA MET A 239 12.42 -16.57 17.23
C MET A 239 11.80 -15.28 17.77
N LYS A 240 10.59 -14.92 17.34
CA LYS A 240 9.84 -13.77 17.87
C LYS A 240 9.47 -13.98 19.33
N ALA A 241 9.05 -15.17 19.75
CA ALA A 241 8.80 -15.50 21.15
C ALA A 241 10.05 -15.28 22.03
N ASN A 242 11.24 -15.43 21.43
CA ASN A 242 12.53 -15.15 22.07
C ASN A 242 13.03 -13.68 21.87
N ASN A 243 12.13 -12.76 21.49
CA ASN A 243 12.43 -11.35 21.22
C ASN A 243 13.51 -11.12 20.14
N GLN A 244 13.59 -11.99 19.14
CA GLN A 244 14.51 -11.84 18.02
C GLN A 244 13.76 -11.40 16.77
N ASN A 245 14.25 -10.32 16.14
CA ASN A 245 13.74 -9.86 14.86
C ASN A 245 14.21 -10.77 13.74
N THR A 246 13.28 -11.19 12.87
CA THR A 246 13.59 -12.09 11.75
C THR A 246 13.14 -11.50 10.42
N ILE A 247 13.86 -11.84 9.36
CA ILE A 247 13.40 -11.70 7.96
C ILE A 247 13.05 -13.08 7.46
N LEU A 248 11.78 -13.28 7.11
CA LEU A 248 11.31 -14.53 6.53
C LEU A 248 11.70 -14.58 5.05
N VAL A 249 12.54 -15.55 4.68
CA VAL A 249 13.06 -15.71 3.31
C VAL A 249 12.47 -16.98 2.69
N ARG A 250 11.70 -16.82 1.60
CA ARG A 250 11.01 -17.92 0.93
C ARG A 250 11.25 -17.86 -0.58
N VAL A 251 11.06 -18.98 -1.28
CA VAL A 251 10.95 -18.96 -2.74
C VAL A 251 9.69 -18.18 -3.14
N GLU A 252 8.58 -18.53 -2.52
CA GLU A 252 7.29 -17.85 -2.56
C GLU A 252 6.54 -18.14 -1.25
N THR A 253 5.58 -17.31 -0.85
CA THR A 253 4.77 -17.56 0.34
C THR A 253 3.39 -18.12 -0.03
N SER A 254 2.81 -18.89 0.88
CA SER A 254 1.46 -19.42 0.80
C SER A 254 0.62 -18.96 2.00
N PRO A 255 -0.71 -19.15 2.00
CA PRO A 255 -1.55 -18.84 3.16
C PRO A 255 -1.08 -19.48 4.47
N GLU A 256 -0.40 -20.61 4.41
CA GLU A 256 0.18 -21.29 5.58
C GLU A 256 1.32 -20.52 6.23
N ASP A 257 2.02 -19.69 5.47
CA ASP A 257 3.13 -18.89 5.99
C ASP A 257 2.67 -17.64 6.76
N ILE A 258 1.36 -17.36 6.85
CA ILE A 258 0.80 -16.12 7.44
C ILE A 258 1.30 -15.89 8.87
N HIS A 259 1.34 -16.91 9.73
CA HIS A 259 1.81 -16.79 11.11
C HIS A 259 3.30 -16.36 11.16
N GLY A 260 4.14 -16.97 10.32
CA GLY A 260 5.55 -16.59 10.19
C GLY A 260 5.73 -15.20 9.58
N MET A 261 4.88 -14.81 8.62
CA MET A 261 4.88 -13.44 8.06
C MET A 261 4.48 -12.41 9.12
N HIS A 262 3.55 -12.73 10.00
CA HIS A 262 3.19 -11.89 11.16
C HIS A 262 4.32 -11.83 12.21
N ALA A 263 5.03 -12.90 12.40
CA ALA A 263 6.14 -12.98 13.34
C ALA A 263 7.35 -12.18 12.86
N ALA A 264 7.69 -12.29 11.57
CA ALA A 264 8.82 -11.61 10.96
C ALA A 264 8.65 -10.08 10.92
N VAL A 265 9.77 -9.35 11.00
CA VAL A 265 9.78 -7.88 10.83
C VAL A 265 9.87 -7.48 9.35
N GLY A 266 10.20 -8.40 8.45
CA GLY A 266 10.25 -8.20 7.02
C GLY A 266 10.19 -9.51 6.24
N ILE A 267 9.82 -9.43 4.96
CA ILE A 267 9.61 -10.58 4.10
C ILE A 267 10.42 -10.43 2.81
N LEU A 268 11.11 -11.51 2.42
CA LEU A 268 11.90 -11.57 1.19
C LEU A 268 11.50 -12.81 0.39
N THR A 269 11.09 -12.62 -0.87
CA THR A 269 10.80 -13.76 -1.75
C THR A 269 11.61 -13.74 -3.04
N CYS A 270 11.99 -14.93 -3.51
CA CYS A 270 12.72 -15.09 -4.77
C CYS A 270 11.79 -14.95 -5.97
N ARG A 271 10.52 -15.32 -5.83
CA ARG A 271 9.48 -15.25 -6.85
C ARG A 271 8.31 -14.40 -6.37
N GLY A 272 7.48 -13.99 -7.32
CA GLY A 272 6.27 -13.22 -7.08
C GLY A 272 6.39 -11.78 -7.53
N GLY A 273 5.28 -11.25 -8.05
CA GLY A 273 5.12 -9.87 -8.46
C GLY A 273 4.55 -8.98 -7.35
N MET A 274 4.20 -7.76 -7.70
CA MET A 274 3.57 -6.77 -6.81
C MET A 274 2.21 -7.22 -6.25
N THR A 275 1.57 -8.19 -6.89
CA THR A 275 0.26 -8.73 -6.55
C THR A 275 0.33 -10.14 -5.94
N SER A 276 1.54 -10.70 -5.76
CA SER A 276 1.74 -12.01 -5.14
C SER A 276 1.22 -12.05 -3.70
N HIS A 277 0.96 -13.25 -3.19
CA HIS A 277 0.54 -13.46 -1.80
C HIS A 277 1.47 -12.75 -0.81
N ALA A 278 2.79 -12.90 -0.97
CA ALA A 278 3.78 -12.21 -0.13
C ALA A 278 3.58 -10.69 -0.13
N ALA A 279 3.45 -10.08 -1.31
CA ALA A 279 3.32 -8.65 -1.48
C ALA A 279 2.03 -8.10 -0.84
N VAL A 280 0.90 -8.78 -1.06
CA VAL A 280 -0.41 -8.34 -0.57
C VAL A 280 -0.53 -8.47 0.93
N VAL A 281 -0.16 -9.63 1.46
CA VAL A 281 -0.22 -9.89 2.90
C VAL A 281 0.76 -8.97 3.65
N ALA A 282 2.00 -8.82 3.17
CA ALA A 282 2.97 -7.91 3.78
C ALA A 282 2.48 -6.47 3.83
N ARG A 283 1.87 -5.96 2.74
CA ARG A 283 1.24 -4.63 2.74
C ARG A 283 0.08 -4.53 3.72
N GLY A 284 -0.75 -5.55 3.79
CA GLY A 284 -1.82 -5.63 4.78
C GLY A 284 -1.31 -5.52 6.21
N MET A 285 -0.22 -6.19 6.52
CA MET A 285 0.42 -6.21 7.83
C MET A 285 1.34 -5.00 8.10
N GLY A 286 1.58 -4.13 7.12
CA GLY A 286 2.57 -3.04 7.21
C GLY A 286 4.00 -3.54 7.40
N ARG A 287 4.31 -4.71 6.85
CA ARG A 287 5.66 -5.30 6.90
C ARG A 287 6.43 -4.97 5.64
N PRO A 288 7.68 -4.48 5.74
CA PRO A 288 8.55 -4.33 4.58
C PRO A 288 8.66 -5.65 3.80
N CYS A 289 8.53 -5.57 2.47
CA CYS A 289 8.62 -6.75 1.62
C CYS A 289 9.38 -6.45 0.34
N VAL A 290 10.35 -7.29 0.05
CA VAL A 290 11.02 -7.37 -1.24
C VAL A 290 10.58 -8.67 -1.92
N SER A 291 9.94 -8.58 -3.07
CA SER A 291 9.42 -9.74 -3.81
C SER A 291 10.16 -9.93 -5.13
N GLY A 292 10.18 -11.15 -5.65
CA GLY A 292 10.75 -11.41 -6.98
C GLY A 292 12.27 -11.19 -7.08
N ALA A 293 13.02 -11.37 -6.01
CA ALA A 293 14.49 -11.29 -6.01
C ALA A 293 15.12 -12.56 -6.64
N GLY A 294 14.90 -12.77 -7.93
CA GLY A 294 15.19 -14.01 -8.66
C GLY A 294 16.68 -14.41 -8.72
N VAL A 295 17.60 -13.52 -8.37
CA VAL A 295 19.04 -13.82 -8.26
C VAL A 295 19.34 -14.66 -7.01
N ILE A 296 18.46 -14.66 -6.01
CA ILE A 296 18.58 -15.40 -4.76
C ILE A 296 18.23 -16.87 -5.01
N LYS A 297 19.13 -17.77 -4.62
CA LYS A 297 18.94 -19.23 -4.70
C LYS A 297 18.94 -19.81 -3.29
N ILE A 298 17.77 -20.26 -2.84
CA ILE A 298 17.57 -20.85 -1.50
C ILE A 298 17.88 -22.35 -1.55
N ASP A 299 18.67 -22.82 -0.57
CA ASP A 299 18.85 -24.23 -0.23
C ASP A 299 18.24 -24.47 1.16
N TYR A 300 17.02 -25.00 1.19
CA TYR A 300 16.32 -25.29 2.44
C TYR A 300 16.97 -26.38 3.28
N ALA A 301 17.64 -27.35 2.63
CA ALA A 301 18.31 -28.45 3.35
C ALA A 301 19.58 -27.97 4.05
N ALA A 302 20.33 -27.08 3.39
CA ALA A 302 21.51 -26.45 3.97
C ALA A 302 21.20 -25.21 4.83
N LYS A 303 19.93 -24.78 4.88
CA LYS A 303 19.47 -23.59 5.58
C LYS A 303 20.29 -22.35 5.23
N LEU A 304 20.42 -22.06 3.94
CA LEU A 304 21.13 -20.89 3.41
C LEU A 304 20.55 -20.43 2.08
N PHE A 305 20.90 -19.20 1.70
CA PHE A 305 20.74 -18.77 0.32
C PHE A 305 22.05 -18.22 -0.26
N LYS A 306 22.15 -18.26 -1.58
CA LYS A 306 23.31 -17.74 -2.33
C LYS A 306 22.90 -16.67 -3.32
N VAL A 307 23.75 -15.64 -3.44
CA VAL A 307 23.66 -14.60 -4.46
C VAL A 307 25.08 -14.34 -4.94
N ASP A 308 25.37 -14.67 -6.18
CA ASP A 308 26.72 -14.61 -6.74
C ASP A 308 27.76 -15.29 -5.83
N ASN A 309 28.69 -14.52 -5.24
CA ASN A 309 29.71 -15.00 -4.31
C ASN A 309 29.32 -14.85 -2.83
N ALA A 310 28.15 -14.29 -2.54
CA ALA A 310 27.66 -14.14 -1.16
C ALA A 310 26.85 -15.36 -0.74
N GLU A 311 27.17 -15.91 0.42
CA GLU A 311 26.43 -16.98 1.08
C GLU A 311 25.87 -16.44 2.40
N VAL A 312 24.55 -16.57 2.61
CA VAL A 312 23.83 -16.10 3.80
C VAL A 312 23.12 -17.27 4.44
N LYS A 313 23.44 -17.56 5.69
CA LYS A 313 22.92 -18.69 6.46
C LYS A 313 21.75 -18.29 7.34
N GLU A 314 20.98 -19.27 7.78
CA GLU A 314 19.97 -19.07 8.82
C GLU A 314 20.61 -18.44 10.07
N GLY A 315 19.98 -17.38 10.58
CA GLY A 315 20.51 -16.61 11.70
C GLY A 315 21.44 -15.45 11.35
N ASP A 316 21.96 -15.36 10.11
CA ASP A 316 22.71 -14.20 9.66
C ASP A 316 21.79 -12.97 9.57
N ILE A 317 22.37 -11.79 9.80
CA ILE A 317 21.60 -10.54 9.76
C ILE A 317 21.59 -9.99 8.35
N ILE A 318 20.41 -9.66 7.86
CA ILE A 318 20.19 -8.89 6.63
C ILE A 318 19.27 -7.72 6.90
N THR A 319 19.37 -6.71 6.05
CA THR A 319 18.42 -5.60 5.99
C THR A 319 17.75 -5.59 4.62
N ILE A 320 16.44 -5.41 4.60
CA ILE A 320 15.67 -5.23 3.37
C ILE A 320 15.05 -3.84 3.34
N ASP A 321 14.99 -3.25 2.15
CA ASP A 321 14.24 -2.01 1.90
C ASP A 321 13.12 -2.29 0.89
N GLY A 322 11.92 -2.47 1.41
CA GLY A 322 10.73 -2.70 0.62
C GLY A 322 10.28 -1.49 -0.21
N SER A 323 10.85 -0.30 0.01
CA SER A 323 10.59 0.90 -0.79
C SER A 323 11.44 0.96 -2.07
N THR A 324 12.66 0.41 -2.04
CA THR A 324 13.61 0.39 -3.16
C THR A 324 13.79 -0.99 -3.79
N GLY A 325 13.38 -2.04 -3.09
CA GLY A 325 13.61 -3.43 -3.45
C GLY A 325 15.04 -3.94 -3.14
N GLU A 326 15.82 -3.18 -2.38
CA GLU A 326 17.21 -3.52 -2.05
C GLU A 326 17.29 -4.54 -0.91
N VAL A 327 18.20 -5.51 -1.05
CA VAL A 327 18.57 -6.49 -0.01
C VAL A 327 20.04 -6.29 0.34
N MET A 328 20.33 -6.06 1.61
CA MET A 328 21.66 -5.69 2.11
C MET A 328 22.13 -6.70 3.13
N LEU A 329 23.44 -7.01 3.08
CA LEU A 329 24.10 -7.85 4.08
C LEU A 329 24.40 -7.03 5.34
N GLY A 330 24.06 -7.59 6.50
CA GLY A 330 24.27 -6.97 7.80
C GLY A 330 23.18 -5.98 8.22
N GLU A 331 23.40 -5.36 9.35
CA GLU A 331 22.50 -4.35 9.92
C GLU A 331 22.76 -2.99 9.27
N VAL A 332 21.69 -2.38 8.75
CA VAL A 332 21.69 -0.99 8.27
C VAL A 332 20.76 -0.18 9.16
N LYS A 333 21.26 0.95 9.69
CA LYS A 333 20.50 1.81 10.58
C LYS A 333 19.20 2.29 9.92
N THR A 334 18.09 2.17 10.66
CA THR A 334 16.77 2.66 10.25
C THR A 334 16.33 3.86 11.07
N ILE A 335 15.46 4.68 10.50
CA ILE A 335 14.79 5.81 11.13
C ILE A 335 13.31 5.46 11.25
N ASN A 336 12.76 5.53 12.46
CA ASN A 336 11.34 5.28 12.69
C ASN A 336 10.47 6.38 12.08
N PRO A 337 9.23 6.06 11.68
CA PRO A 337 8.29 7.04 11.17
C PRO A 337 8.00 8.12 12.22
N ASP A 338 8.09 9.38 11.79
CA ASP A 338 7.74 10.56 12.60
C ASP A 338 6.46 11.17 12.02
N ILE A 339 5.33 10.77 12.60
CA ILE A 339 4.02 11.34 12.26
C ILE A 339 3.88 12.67 13.00
N SER A 340 4.29 13.76 12.37
CA SER A 340 4.27 15.11 12.92
C SER A 340 2.86 15.65 13.21
N GLY A 341 2.77 16.72 13.99
CA GLY A 341 1.52 17.46 14.19
C GLY A 341 0.92 17.99 12.89
N ASP A 342 1.78 18.37 11.92
CA ASP A 342 1.38 18.82 10.60
C ASP A 342 0.63 17.73 9.81
N PHE A 343 1.08 16.47 9.93
CA PHE A 343 0.37 15.33 9.36
C PHE A 343 -1.04 15.19 9.95
N SER A 344 -1.18 15.31 11.26
CA SER A 344 -2.47 15.21 11.94
C SER A 344 -3.41 16.35 11.53
N GLU A 345 -2.89 17.57 11.38
CA GLU A 345 -3.66 18.73 10.92
C GLU A 345 -4.13 18.55 9.46
N MET A 346 -3.26 18.07 8.59
CA MET A 346 -3.63 17.77 7.20
C MET A 346 -4.71 16.67 7.11
N MET A 347 -4.60 15.61 7.94
CA MET A 347 -5.62 14.56 7.99
C MET A 347 -6.97 15.08 8.48
N LYS A 348 -6.98 16.02 9.42
CA LYS A 348 -8.21 16.69 9.88
C LYS A 348 -8.86 17.49 8.75
N TRP A 349 -8.09 18.26 7.98
CA TRP A 349 -8.63 18.95 6.80
C TRP A 349 -9.19 17.97 5.75
N ALA A 350 -8.52 16.84 5.54
CA ALA A 350 -9.03 15.81 4.64
C ALA A 350 -10.38 15.26 5.10
N ASP A 351 -10.53 15.02 6.41
CA ASP A 351 -11.80 14.54 6.98
C ASP A 351 -12.93 15.56 6.90
N GLU A 352 -12.63 16.86 6.97
CA GLU A 352 -13.62 17.94 6.83
C GLU A 352 -14.23 18.01 5.41
N VAL A 353 -13.52 17.53 4.40
CA VAL A 353 -13.89 17.70 2.98
C VAL A 353 -14.43 16.43 2.34
N ARG A 354 -13.90 15.27 2.69
CA ARG A 354 -14.27 13.99 2.06
C ARG A 354 -15.70 13.59 2.38
N THR A 355 -16.37 12.98 1.41
CA THR A 355 -17.71 12.40 1.53
C THR A 355 -17.62 10.88 1.72
N LEU A 356 -16.66 10.21 1.07
CA LEU A 356 -16.41 8.78 1.24
C LEU A 356 -15.96 8.48 2.67
N LYS A 357 -16.57 7.48 3.30
CA LYS A 357 -16.11 6.91 4.55
C LYS A 357 -14.90 6.00 4.28
N ILE A 358 -13.94 6.00 5.20
CA ILE A 358 -12.75 5.16 5.09
C ILE A 358 -12.79 4.08 6.15
N ARG A 359 -12.84 2.83 5.70
CA ARG A 359 -12.81 1.64 6.54
C ARG A 359 -11.49 0.88 6.33
N ALA A 360 -11.24 -0.10 7.19
CA ALA A 360 -10.07 -0.96 7.05
C ALA A 360 -10.45 -2.43 6.84
N ASN A 361 -9.56 -3.16 6.16
CA ASN A 361 -9.54 -4.61 6.16
C ASN A 361 -8.70 -5.05 7.35
N ALA A 362 -9.30 -5.70 8.33
CA ALA A 362 -8.63 -6.06 9.58
C ALA A 362 -9.26 -7.32 10.18
N GLU A 363 -8.42 -8.30 10.46
CA GLU A 363 -8.81 -9.61 10.95
C GLU A 363 -8.29 -9.91 12.37
N THR A 364 -7.31 -9.13 12.83
CA THR A 364 -6.70 -9.31 14.14
C THR A 364 -6.93 -8.11 15.06
N PRO A 365 -6.81 -8.26 16.38
CA PRO A 365 -6.84 -7.13 17.31
C PRO A 365 -5.76 -6.08 17.03
N LEU A 366 -4.58 -6.50 16.55
CA LEU A 366 -3.49 -5.58 16.19
C LEU A 366 -3.87 -4.73 15.00
N ASP A 367 -4.36 -5.34 13.91
CA ASP A 367 -4.79 -4.64 12.70
C ASP A 367 -5.91 -3.65 13.02
N SER A 368 -6.88 -4.08 13.85
CA SER A 368 -8.00 -3.24 14.28
C SER A 368 -7.54 -2.02 15.07
N ARG A 369 -6.58 -2.18 15.99
CA ARG A 369 -5.96 -1.06 16.73
C ARG A 369 -5.20 -0.11 15.80
N THR A 370 -4.41 -0.65 14.89
CA THR A 370 -3.65 0.12 13.91
C THR A 370 -4.58 0.92 13.01
N ALA A 371 -5.62 0.27 12.46
CA ALA A 371 -6.63 0.91 11.62
C ALA A 371 -7.33 2.06 12.35
N ARG A 372 -7.77 1.82 13.59
CA ARG A 372 -8.42 2.85 14.41
C ARG A 372 -7.47 4.00 14.73
N GLY A 373 -6.19 3.70 15.02
CA GLY A 373 -5.16 4.71 15.25
C GLY A 373 -4.93 5.62 14.04
N PHE A 374 -5.04 5.08 12.83
CA PHE A 374 -4.97 5.85 11.58
C PHE A 374 -6.28 6.54 11.19
N GLY A 375 -7.34 6.40 12.00
CA GLY A 375 -8.61 7.09 11.78
C GLY A 375 -9.60 6.34 10.89
N ALA A 376 -9.53 5.02 10.81
CA ALA A 376 -10.55 4.22 10.15
C ALA A 376 -11.91 4.36 10.84
N GLU A 377 -12.97 4.50 10.05
CA GLU A 377 -14.36 4.69 10.49
C GLU A 377 -15.15 3.36 10.54
N GLY A 378 -14.44 2.25 10.63
CA GLY A 378 -15.00 0.91 10.70
C GLY A 378 -14.09 -0.14 10.08
N ILE A 379 -14.53 -1.39 10.13
CA ILE A 379 -13.96 -2.49 9.36
C ILE A 379 -14.88 -2.76 8.17
N GLY A 380 -14.34 -2.71 6.96
CA GLY A 380 -15.08 -3.02 5.73
C GLY A 380 -14.89 -4.46 5.26
N LEU A 381 -13.88 -5.15 5.80
CA LEU A 381 -13.65 -6.57 5.57
C LEU A 381 -12.92 -7.18 6.76
N CYS A 382 -13.56 -8.12 7.45
CA CYS A 382 -12.94 -9.04 8.37
C CYS A 382 -13.10 -10.45 7.78
N ARG A 383 -11.98 -11.06 7.38
CA ARG A 383 -11.93 -12.42 6.80
C ARG A 383 -11.87 -13.45 7.90
N THR A 384 -12.90 -14.25 8.05
CA THR A 384 -13.00 -15.24 9.14
C THR A 384 -12.09 -16.43 8.95
N GLU A 385 -11.64 -16.73 7.73
CA GLU A 385 -10.69 -17.80 7.44
C GLU A 385 -9.33 -17.61 8.12
N HIS A 386 -8.86 -16.38 8.24
CA HIS A 386 -7.58 -16.09 8.89
C HIS A 386 -7.58 -16.46 10.38
N MET A 387 -8.76 -16.47 11.01
CA MET A 387 -8.91 -16.91 12.40
C MET A 387 -8.74 -18.42 12.58
N PHE A 388 -8.74 -19.21 11.50
CA PHE A 388 -8.68 -20.66 11.53
C PHE A 388 -7.27 -21.25 11.45
N PHE A 389 -6.28 -20.47 11.03
CA PHE A 389 -4.91 -20.95 10.82
C PHE A 389 -4.05 -21.01 12.10
N ASP A 390 -4.56 -20.59 13.24
CA ASP A 390 -3.89 -20.71 14.53
C ASP A 390 -3.68 -22.18 14.90
N GLU A 391 -2.50 -22.54 15.45
CA GLU A 391 -2.10 -23.93 15.74
C GLU A 391 -3.10 -24.68 16.63
N GLU A 392 -3.69 -24.03 17.62
CA GLU A 392 -4.67 -24.66 18.52
C GLU A 392 -5.99 -24.96 17.80
N ARG A 393 -6.33 -24.21 16.78
CA ARG A 393 -7.64 -24.23 16.10
C ARG A 393 -7.64 -25.07 14.84
N ILE A 394 -6.55 -25.06 14.08
CA ILE A 394 -6.47 -25.72 12.77
C ILE A 394 -6.81 -27.21 12.85
N LEU A 395 -6.48 -27.85 13.96
CA LEU A 395 -6.81 -29.25 14.18
C LEU A 395 -8.33 -29.49 14.22
N TYR A 396 -9.09 -28.62 14.88
CA TYR A 396 -10.57 -28.70 14.92
C TYR A 396 -11.18 -28.34 13.57
N VAL A 397 -10.61 -27.42 12.82
CA VAL A 397 -11.03 -27.14 11.44
C VAL A 397 -10.80 -28.35 10.54
N ARG A 398 -9.64 -29.00 10.63
CA ARG A 398 -9.35 -30.25 9.93
C ARG A 398 -10.30 -31.37 10.34
N GLN A 399 -10.67 -31.47 11.63
CA GLN A 399 -11.70 -32.41 12.10
C GLN A 399 -13.06 -32.14 11.46
N MET A 400 -13.49 -30.88 11.41
CA MET A 400 -14.73 -30.47 10.77
C MET A 400 -14.76 -30.88 9.27
N ILE A 401 -13.68 -30.63 8.53
CA ILE A 401 -13.58 -30.93 7.09
C ILE A 401 -13.56 -32.42 6.80
N LEU A 402 -12.88 -33.17 7.65
CA LEU A 402 -12.74 -34.65 7.51
C LEU A 402 -13.95 -35.44 8.04
N SER A 403 -14.90 -34.79 8.71
CA SER A 403 -16.12 -35.40 9.24
C SER A 403 -16.98 -35.99 8.12
N LYS A 404 -17.41 -37.25 8.30
CA LYS A 404 -18.27 -37.98 7.35
C LYS A 404 -19.75 -37.65 7.56
N THR A 405 -20.15 -37.33 8.79
CA THR A 405 -21.53 -37.05 9.17
C THR A 405 -21.71 -35.62 9.63
N LYS A 406 -22.97 -35.13 9.60
CA LYS A 406 -23.31 -33.81 10.13
C LYS A 406 -23.06 -33.72 11.63
N GLU A 407 -23.35 -34.79 12.37
CA GLU A 407 -23.18 -34.89 13.82
C GLU A 407 -21.71 -34.73 14.23
N ASP A 408 -20.79 -35.37 13.51
CA ASP A 408 -19.36 -35.27 13.81
C ASP A 408 -18.83 -33.88 13.43
N ARG A 409 -19.36 -33.27 12.35
CA ARG A 409 -19.02 -31.90 11.97
C ARG A 409 -19.48 -30.90 13.03
N LEU A 410 -20.68 -31.05 13.57
CA LEU A 410 -21.19 -30.22 14.66
C LEU A 410 -20.32 -30.31 15.92
N LYS A 411 -19.86 -31.49 16.29
CA LYS A 411 -18.93 -31.67 17.44
C LYS A 411 -17.62 -30.94 17.24
N ALA A 412 -17.11 -30.87 16.01
CA ALA A 412 -15.90 -30.09 15.69
C ALA A 412 -16.16 -28.57 15.72
N LEU A 413 -17.30 -28.14 15.16
CA LEU A 413 -17.75 -26.74 15.18
C LEU A 413 -17.98 -26.20 16.60
N ASP A 414 -18.53 -27.04 17.51
CA ASP A 414 -18.69 -26.68 18.92
C ASP A 414 -17.36 -26.37 19.63
N LYS A 415 -16.26 -26.96 19.15
CA LYS A 415 -14.92 -26.66 19.66
C LYS A 415 -14.32 -25.41 19.06
N ILE A 416 -14.68 -25.04 17.83
CA ILE A 416 -14.23 -23.84 17.14
C ILE A 416 -14.97 -22.58 17.66
N LEU A 417 -16.26 -22.72 17.96
CA LEU A 417 -17.13 -21.61 18.37
C LEU A 417 -16.55 -20.72 19.50
N PRO A 418 -16.00 -21.24 20.60
CA PRO A 418 -15.46 -20.41 21.67
C PRO A 418 -14.27 -19.53 21.23
N PHE A 419 -13.41 -20.06 20.37
CA PHE A 419 -12.27 -19.31 19.85
C PHE A 419 -12.75 -18.15 18.98
N GLN A 420 -13.61 -18.42 18.00
CA GLN A 420 -14.08 -17.39 17.08
C GLN A 420 -14.93 -16.33 17.81
N ARG A 421 -15.74 -16.72 18.80
CA ARG A 421 -16.45 -15.78 19.65
C ARG A 421 -15.49 -14.86 20.40
N LYS A 422 -14.39 -15.40 20.96
CA LYS A 422 -13.37 -14.60 21.65
C LYS A 422 -12.74 -13.57 20.70
N ASP A 423 -12.39 -13.98 19.48
CA ASP A 423 -11.82 -13.08 18.47
C ASP A 423 -12.77 -11.92 18.16
N PHE A 424 -14.07 -12.20 17.97
CA PHE A 424 -15.05 -11.16 17.75
C PHE A 424 -15.22 -10.23 18.96
N VAL A 425 -15.21 -10.75 20.19
CA VAL A 425 -15.24 -9.91 21.40
C VAL A 425 -14.07 -8.92 21.41
N GLU A 426 -12.86 -9.37 21.09
CA GLU A 426 -11.68 -8.51 21.06
C GLU A 426 -11.77 -7.46 19.95
N ILE A 427 -12.10 -7.84 18.73
CA ILE A 427 -12.23 -6.92 17.58
C ILE A 427 -13.36 -5.91 17.83
N PHE A 428 -14.52 -6.35 18.27
CA PHE A 428 -15.66 -5.48 18.53
C PHE A 428 -15.40 -4.52 19.71
N THR A 429 -14.65 -4.95 20.72
CA THR A 429 -14.21 -4.05 21.81
C THR A 429 -13.35 -2.91 21.29
N ILE A 430 -12.41 -3.23 20.39
CA ILE A 430 -11.53 -2.21 19.79
C ILE A 430 -12.33 -1.27 18.90
N MET A 431 -13.29 -1.79 18.13
CA MET A 431 -14.08 -1.06 17.14
C MET A 431 -15.39 -0.49 17.69
N LYS A 432 -15.59 -0.45 19.01
CA LYS A 432 -16.81 0.06 19.67
C LYS A 432 -17.34 1.33 19.02
N GLY A 433 -18.64 1.37 18.78
CA GLY A 433 -19.38 2.47 18.16
C GLY A 433 -19.23 2.56 16.64
N LEU A 434 -18.47 1.68 16.00
CA LEU A 434 -18.20 1.71 14.55
C LEU A 434 -18.76 0.45 13.86
N PRO A 435 -19.05 0.51 12.55
CA PRO A 435 -19.46 -0.66 11.78
C PRO A 435 -18.32 -1.66 11.60
N VAL A 436 -18.66 -2.95 11.68
CA VAL A 436 -17.74 -4.06 11.44
C VAL A 436 -18.37 -5.04 10.47
N THR A 437 -17.84 -5.11 9.26
CA THR A 437 -18.27 -6.06 8.23
C THR A 437 -17.48 -7.36 8.38
N VAL A 438 -18.17 -8.42 8.74
CA VAL A 438 -17.62 -9.77 8.90
C VAL A 438 -18.00 -10.59 7.68
N ARG A 439 -17.01 -11.02 6.90
CA ARG A 439 -17.19 -11.97 5.80
C ARG A 439 -17.22 -13.39 6.36
N LEU A 440 -18.30 -14.12 6.13
CA LEU A 440 -18.38 -15.52 6.48
C LEU A 440 -17.42 -16.35 5.63
N LEU A 441 -17.12 -17.57 6.06
CA LEU A 441 -16.09 -18.43 5.48
C LEU A 441 -16.19 -18.50 3.96
N ASP A 442 -15.11 -18.15 3.29
CA ASP A 442 -15.06 -18.06 1.83
C ASP A 442 -14.21 -19.15 1.16
N PRO A 443 -12.96 -19.44 1.58
CA PRO A 443 -12.10 -20.37 0.86
C PRO A 443 -12.65 -21.81 0.78
N PRO A 444 -12.27 -22.58 -0.26
CA PRO A 444 -12.58 -24.01 -0.32
C PRO A 444 -11.94 -24.78 0.85
N LEU A 445 -12.60 -25.83 1.30
CA LEU A 445 -12.17 -26.55 2.49
C LEU A 445 -10.80 -27.24 2.35
N HIS A 446 -10.37 -27.59 1.15
CA HIS A 446 -9.09 -28.25 0.94
C HIS A 446 -7.88 -27.35 1.29
N GLU A 447 -8.03 -26.04 1.31
CA GLU A 447 -6.95 -25.13 1.68
C GLU A 447 -6.50 -25.26 3.14
N PHE A 448 -7.38 -25.74 4.01
CA PHE A 448 -7.10 -25.99 5.44
C PHE A 448 -6.54 -27.39 5.71
N LEU A 449 -6.50 -28.27 4.72
CA LEU A 449 -6.08 -29.65 4.89
C LEU A 449 -4.56 -29.78 5.02
N PRO A 450 -4.06 -30.81 5.72
CA PRO A 450 -2.62 -31.02 5.88
C PRO A 450 -1.97 -31.31 4.52
N LYS A 451 -0.81 -30.71 4.28
CA LYS A 451 -0.05 -30.83 3.01
C LYS A 451 1.17 -31.75 3.15
N THR A 452 1.71 -31.87 4.37
CA THR A 452 2.90 -32.69 4.62
C THR A 452 2.54 -34.06 5.26
N GLU A 453 3.35 -35.07 5.03
CA GLU A 453 3.19 -36.39 5.66
C GLU A 453 3.15 -36.30 7.19
N LYS A 454 3.99 -35.42 7.77
CA LYS A 454 4.04 -35.19 9.22
C LYS A 454 2.72 -34.65 9.76
N GLU A 455 2.13 -33.68 9.08
CA GLU A 455 0.82 -33.13 9.48
C GLU A 455 -0.30 -34.14 9.29
N ILE A 456 -0.28 -34.93 8.20
CA ILE A 456 -1.23 -36.00 7.96
C ILE A 456 -1.19 -37.01 9.13
N ASP A 457 0.00 -37.37 9.60
CA ASP A 457 0.16 -38.30 10.72
C ASP A 457 -0.34 -37.70 12.05
N ILE A 458 -0.13 -36.39 12.28
CA ILE A 458 -0.67 -35.71 13.47
C ILE A 458 -2.19 -35.73 13.45
N VAL A 459 -2.81 -35.37 12.33
CA VAL A 459 -4.26 -35.39 12.17
C VAL A 459 -4.82 -36.81 12.28
N ALA A 460 -4.16 -37.81 11.67
CA ALA A 460 -4.53 -39.20 11.75
C ALA A 460 -4.58 -39.74 13.20
N LYS A 461 -3.53 -39.44 13.98
CA LYS A 461 -3.46 -39.77 15.40
C LYS A 461 -4.57 -39.08 16.20
N SER A 462 -4.81 -37.81 15.96
CA SER A 462 -5.85 -37.03 16.65
C SER A 462 -7.26 -37.57 16.38
N LEU A 463 -7.54 -37.93 15.13
CA LEU A 463 -8.85 -38.44 14.69
C LEU A 463 -9.00 -39.95 14.92
N LYS A 464 -7.93 -40.66 15.28
CA LYS A 464 -7.88 -42.13 15.40
C LYS A 464 -8.33 -42.85 14.11
N ILE A 465 -7.90 -42.30 12.95
CA ILE A 465 -8.13 -42.90 11.63
C ILE A 465 -6.78 -43.16 10.94
N HIS A 466 -6.81 -43.97 9.89
CA HIS A 466 -5.59 -44.31 9.14
C HIS A 466 -5.17 -43.13 8.23
N SER A 467 -3.86 -42.86 8.13
CA SER A 467 -3.33 -41.75 7.27
C SER A 467 -3.79 -41.88 5.80
N SER A 468 -4.00 -43.09 5.31
CA SER A 468 -4.53 -43.33 3.96
C SER A 468 -5.96 -42.79 3.76
N GLU A 469 -6.80 -42.81 4.80
CA GLU A 469 -8.14 -42.22 4.69
C GLU A 469 -8.09 -40.70 4.54
N ILE A 470 -7.15 -40.08 5.27
CA ILE A 470 -6.93 -38.63 5.15
C ILE A 470 -6.45 -38.31 3.76
N LYS A 471 -5.45 -39.02 3.21
CA LYS A 471 -4.95 -38.82 1.84
C LYS A 471 -6.05 -38.99 0.79
N ASN A 472 -6.88 -40.03 0.94
CA ASN A 472 -8.01 -40.20 0.03
C ASN A 472 -9.01 -39.06 0.12
N ARG A 473 -9.25 -38.54 1.31
CA ARG A 473 -10.16 -37.37 1.49
C ARG A 473 -9.58 -36.09 0.94
N ILE A 474 -8.27 -35.85 1.12
CA ILE A 474 -7.55 -34.71 0.51
C ILE A 474 -7.70 -34.78 -1.01
N ASN A 475 -7.41 -35.89 -1.64
CA ASN A 475 -7.54 -36.07 -3.08
C ASN A 475 -8.99 -35.88 -3.56
N TYR A 476 -9.98 -36.32 -2.79
CA TYR A 476 -11.40 -36.15 -3.12
C TYR A 476 -11.84 -34.66 -3.06
N LEU A 477 -11.29 -33.88 -2.12
CA LEU A 477 -11.64 -32.49 -1.92
C LEU A 477 -10.78 -31.53 -2.77
N HIS A 478 -9.72 -32.04 -3.40
CA HIS A 478 -8.89 -31.23 -4.28
C HIS A 478 -9.69 -30.71 -5.45
N GLU A 479 -9.57 -29.42 -5.71
CA GLU A 479 -10.25 -28.73 -6.80
C GLU A 479 -9.24 -28.28 -7.85
N GLU A 480 -9.57 -28.49 -9.11
CA GLU A 480 -8.74 -28.05 -10.25
C GLU A 480 -8.68 -26.52 -10.36
N ASN A 481 -9.77 -25.83 -10.02
CA ASN A 481 -9.86 -24.39 -9.96
C ASN A 481 -10.54 -23.94 -8.67
N PRO A 482 -9.77 -23.75 -7.59
CA PRO A 482 -10.30 -23.36 -6.27
C PRO A 482 -11.11 -22.05 -6.30
N MET A 483 -10.73 -21.09 -7.14
CA MET A 483 -11.41 -19.81 -7.24
C MET A 483 -12.88 -19.96 -7.70
N LEU A 484 -13.16 -20.90 -8.58
CA LEU A 484 -14.49 -21.17 -9.15
C LEU A 484 -15.21 -22.36 -8.52
N GLY A 485 -14.65 -22.96 -7.48
CA GLY A 485 -15.04 -24.23 -6.89
C GLY A 485 -16.11 -24.14 -5.78
N HIS A 486 -16.02 -25.10 -4.86
CA HIS A 486 -16.94 -25.26 -3.74
C HIS A 486 -16.53 -24.40 -2.55
N ARG A 487 -16.78 -23.10 -2.66
CA ARG A 487 -16.43 -22.08 -1.67
C ARG A 487 -17.59 -21.10 -1.42
N GLY A 488 -17.45 -20.23 -0.42
CA GLY A 488 -18.36 -19.15 -0.14
C GLY A 488 -19.80 -19.59 0.09
N CYS A 489 -20.76 -18.92 -0.53
CA CYS A 489 -22.19 -19.24 -0.41
C CYS A 489 -22.51 -20.68 -0.86
N ARG A 490 -21.77 -21.26 -1.81
CA ARG A 490 -21.97 -22.63 -2.28
C ARG A 490 -21.65 -23.63 -1.17
N LEU A 491 -20.56 -23.39 -0.43
CA LEU A 491 -20.18 -24.17 0.75
C LEU A 491 -21.24 -24.08 1.85
N ALA A 492 -21.74 -22.87 2.08
CA ALA A 492 -22.77 -22.61 3.09
C ALA A 492 -24.12 -23.29 2.78
N ILE A 493 -24.48 -23.42 1.50
CA ILE A 493 -25.68 -24.15 1.08
C ILE A 493 -25.52 -25.65 1.29
N SER A 494 -24.31 -26.19 1.03
CA SER A 494 -24.02 -27.62 1.22
C SER A 494 -23.83 -28.02 2.69
N PHE A 495 -23.21 -27.13 3.48
CA PHE A 495 -22.89 -27.35 4.90
C PHE A 495 -23.32 -26.12 5.74
N PRO A 496 -24.63 -25.87 5.89
CA PRO A 496 -25.15 -24.66 6.54
C PRO A 496 -24.69 -24.51 8.00
N GLU A 497 -24.39 -25.61 8.67
CA GLU A 497 -23.92 -25.61 10.05
C GLU A 497 -22.61 -24.83 10.25
N ILE A 498 -21.79 -24.65 9.22
CA ILE A 498 -20.58 -23.86 9.30
C ILE A 498 -20.93 -22.37 9.47
N TYR A 499 -21.83 -21.86 8.65
CA TYR A 499 -22.30 -20.47 8.77
C TYR A 499 -23.16 -20.25 10.01
N GLU A 500 -23.96 -21.25 10.41
CA GLU A 500 -24.72 -21.21 11.68
C GLU A 500 -23.77 -21.00 12.86
N MET A 501 -22.64 -21.72 12.92
CA MET A 501 -21.64 -21.58 13.98
C MET A 501 -21.02 -20.19 13.96
N GLN A 502 -20.62 -19.65 12.77
CA GLN A 502 -20.03 -18.33 12.66
C GLN A 502 -21.00 -17.21 13.07
N CYS A 503 -22.24 -17.27 12.61
CA CYS A 503 -23.31 -16.34 13.04
C CYS A 503 -23.53 -16.41 14.55
N ARG A 504 -23.55 -17.61 15.12
CA ARG A 504 -23.66 -17.82 16.57
C ARG A 504 -22.51 -17.14 17.29
N ALA A 505 -21.27 -17.32 16.84
CA ALA A 505 -20.10 -16.67 17.43
C ALA A 505 -20.21 -15.15 17.42
N ILE A 506 -20.67 -14.56 16.31
CA ILE A 506 -20.87 -13.12 16.17
C ILE A 506 -21.93 -12.60 17.18
N PHE A 507 -23.12 -13.20 17.19
CA PHE A 507 -24.21 -12.72 18.05
C PHE A 507 -23.99 -13.00 19.54
N GLU A 508 -23.31 -14.11 19.89
CA GLU A 508 -22.90 -14.37 21.27
C GLU A 508 -21.82 -13.38 21.75
N ALA A 509 -20.87 -12.98 20.87
CA ALA A 509 -19.90 -11.96 21.19
C ALA A 509 -20.57 -10.59 21.46
N LEU A 510 -21.55 -10.20 20.66
CA LEU A 510 -22.31 -8.97 20.86
C LEU A 510 -23.08 -8.98 22.19
N TYR A 511 -23.68 -10.11 22.54
CA TYR A 511 -24.34 -10.29 23.83
C TYR A 511 -23.36 -10.18 25.01
N GLU A 512 -22.19 -10.75 24.88
CA GLU A 512 -21.14 -10.67 25.90
C GLU A 512 -20.69 -9.20 26.12
N LEU A 513 -20.49 -8.44 25.06
CA LEU A 513 -20.15 -7.03 25.12
C LEU A 513 -21.25 -6.18 25.74
N GLN A 514 -22.53 -6.49 25.47
CA GLN A 514 -23.64 -5.81 26.11
C GLN A 514 -23.63 -6.02 27.63
N LYS A 515 -23.35 -7.26 28.09
CA LYS A 515 -23.16 -7.52 29.53
C LYS A 515 -22.04 -6.72 30.16
N GLN A 516 -20.97 -6.51 29.42
CA GLN A 516 -19.80 -5.72 29.83
C GLN A 516 -20.05 -4.21 29.71
N LYS A 517 -21.23 -3.77 29.24
CA LYS A 517 -21.60 -2.37 28.98
C LYS A 517 -20.64 -1.67 28.01
N VAL A 518 -20.06 -2.40 27.09
CA VAL A 518 -19.28 -1.85 25.98
C VAL A 518 -20.25 -1.30 24.93
N GLU A 519 -19.94 -0.11 24.39
CA GLU A 519 -20.69 0.47 23.28
C GLU A 519 -20.73 -0.50 22.10
N ALA A 520 -21.94 -0.79 21.60
CA ALA A 520 -22.12 -1.79 20.57
C ALA A 520 -21.50 -1.34 19.24
N VAL A 521 -20.86 -2.27 18.54
CA VAL A 521 -20.57 -2.13 17.11
C VAL A 521 -21.85 -2.28 16.29
N ILE A 522 -21.82 -1.85 15.04
CA ILE A 522 -22.85 -2.17 14.05
C ILE A 522 -22.35 -3.36 13.24
N PRO A 523 -22.80 -4.59 13.54
CA PRO A 523 -22.35 -5.77 12.82
C PRO A 523 -22.96 -5.83 11.43
N GLU A 524 -22.13 -6.03 10.44
CA GLU A 524 -22.52 -6.19 9.03
C GLU A 524 -22.04 -7.60 8.59
N ILE A 525 -22.98 -8.50 8.34
CA ILE A 525 -22.69 -9.87 7.96
C ILE A 525 -22.64 -9.98 6.45
N MET A 526 -21.50 -10.33 5.89
CA MET A 526 -21.25 -10.38 4.46
C MET A 526 -21.15 -11.82 3.96
N ILE A 527 -22.02 -12.15 3.01
CA ILE A 527 -22.05 -13.44 2.35
C ILE A 527 -21.22 -13.35 1.07
N PRO A 528 -20.13 -14.14 0.95
CA PRO A 528 -19.27 -14.11 -0.23
C PRO A 528 -19.84 -14.93 -1.40
N LEU A 529 -19.37 -14.62 -2.61
CA LEU A 529 -19.53 -15.39 -3.85
C LEU A 529 -20.99 -15.56 -4.33
N VAL A 530 -21.92 -14.73 -3.89
CA VAL A 530 -23.31 -14.79 -4.33
C VAL A 530 -23.43 -14.44 -5.83
N ALA A 531 -24.14 -15.25 -6.58
CA ALA A 531 -24.43 -15.06 -7.99
C ALA A 531 -25.93 -14.88 -8.30
N THR A 532 -26.80 -15.36 -7.42
CA THR A 532 -28.24 -15.42 -7.65
C THR A 532 -29.03 -14.88 -6.46
N GLU A 533 -30.28 -14.42 -6.71
CA GLU A 533 -31.21 -13.98 -5.69
C GLU A 533 -31.48 -15.07 -4.63
N ARG A 534 -31.65 -16.33 -5.08
CA ARG A 534 -32.00 -17.42 -4.19
C ARG A 534 -30.89 -17.80 -3.21
N GLU A 535 -29.62 -17.66 -3.62
CA GLU A 535 -28.48 -17.91 -2.72
C GLU A 535 -28.48 -16.93 -1.54
N ILE A 536 -28.64 -15.65 -1.80
CA ILE A 536 -28.67 -14.64 -0.74
C ILE A 536 -29.93 -14.76 0.14
N GLU A 537 -31.06 -15.08 -0.46
CA GLU A 537 -32.33 -15.29 0.27
C GLU A 537 -32.20 -16.41 1.30
N ILE A 538 -31.75 -17.62 0.90
CA ILE A 538 -31.56 -18.77 1.78
C ILE A 538 -30.60 -18.44 2.94
N LEU A 539 -29.48 -17.79 2.59
CA LEU A 539 -28.44 -17.52 3.59
C LEU A 539 -28.80 -16.34 4.50
N ARG A 540 -29.59 -15.37 4.02
CA ARG A 540 -30.16 -14.34 4.88
C ARG A 540 -31.15 -14.95 5.89
N GLU A 541 -32.05 -15.82 5.45
CA GLU A 541 -32.96 -16.55 6.34
C GLU A 541 -32.21 -17.31 7.44
N LEU A 542 -31.07 -17.92 7.10
CA LEU A 542 -30.19 -18.59 8.06
C LEU A 542 -29.64 -17.61 9.10
N VAL A 543 -29.08 -16.49 8.66
CA VAL A 543 -28.52 -15.45 9.55
C VAL A 543 -29.61 -14.92 10.48
N ASP A 544 -30.76 -14.54 9.93
CA ASP A 544 -31.87 -13.95 10.67
C ASP A 544 -32.44 -14.94 11.71
N ARG A 545 -32.54 -16.23 11.37
CA ARG A 545 -32.95 -17.30 12.29
C ARG A 545 -32.01 -17.41 13.49
N ILE A 546 -30.69 -17.48 13.25
CA ILE A 546 -29.70 -17.58 14.33
C ILE A 546 -29.67 -16.32 15.19
N ALA A 547 -29.75 -15.15 14.57
CA ALA A 547 -29.84 -13.87 15.29
C ALA A 547 -31.05 -13.84 16.23
N GLN A 548 -32.24 -14.21 15.74
CA GLN A 548 -33.51 -14.24 16.52
C GLN A 548 -33.41 -15.27 17.66
N GLU A 549 -32.86 -16.46 17.40
CA GLU A 549 -32.68 -17.50 18.42
C GLU A 549 -31.84 -16.97 19.60
N ILE A 550 -30.68 -16.36 19.30
CA ILE A 550 -29.76 -15.88 20.34
C ILE A 550 -30.33 -14.67 21.06
N GLN A 551 -30.94 -13.72 20.35
CA GLN A 551 -31.57 -12.54 20.94
C GLN A 551 -32.72 -12.94 21.88
N LYS A 552 -33.58 -13.87 21.47
CA LYS A 552 -34.70 -14.38 22.26
C LYS A 552 -34.19 -15.15 23.49
N LYS A 553 -33.24 -16.05 23.33
CA LYS A 553 -32.67 -16.85 24.41
C LYS A 553 -32.06 -15.98 25.51
N ASN A 554 -31.40 -14.90 25.14
CA ASN A 554 -30.66 -14.05 26.06
C ASN A 554 -31.37 -12.73 26.42
N ASN A 555 -32.59 -12.53 25.93
CA ASN A 555 -33.40 -11.32 26.14
C ASN A 555 -32.60 -10.03 25.84
N PHE A 556 -31.93 -9.99 24.69
CA PHE A 556 -31.24 -8.79 24.21
C PHE A 556 -31.62 -8.46 22.76
N LYS A 557 -31.36 -7.24 22.35
CA LYS A 557 -31.64 -6.76 21.00
C LYS A 557 -30.40 -6.08 20.44
N VAL A 558 -30.05 -6.39 19.21
CA VAL A 558 -29.00 -5.72 18.43
C VAL A 558 -29.48 -5.57 17.00
N ASP A 559 -29.25 -4.38 16.45
CA ASP A 559 -29.48 -4.11 15.03
C ASP A 559 -28.24 -4.59 14.24
N TYR A 560 -28.47 -5.23 13.12
CA TYR A 560 -27.42 -5.74 12.23
C TYR A 560 -27.84 -5.60 10.77
N LEU A 561 -26.86 -5.68 9.87
CA LEU A 561 -27.09 -5.69 8.44
C LEU A 561 -26.62 -7.01 7.85
N VAL A 562 -27.34 -7.49 6.83
CA VAL A 562 -26.92 -8.65 6.03
C VAL A 562 -26.75 -8.19 4.59
N GLY A 563 -25.59 -8.44 4.02
CA GLY A 563 -25.30 -8.06 2.64
C GLY A 563 -24.39 -9.08 1.96
N THR A 564 -23.93 -8.74 0.80
CA THR A 564 -23.11 -9.64 0.01
C THR A 564 -21.90 -8.96 -0.61
N MET A 565 -20.90 -9.77 -0.92
CA MET A 565 -19.80 -9.38 -1.78
C MET A 565 -20.22 -9.49 -3.25
N ILE A 566 -20.13 -8.40 -4.00
CA ILE A 566 -20.31 -8.41 -5.45
C ILE A 566 -18.91 -8.62 -6.06
N GLU A 567 -18.65 -9.84 -6.47
CA GLU A 567 -17.33 -10.26 -6.94
C GLU A 567 -17.38 -11.16 -8.18
N LEU A 568 -18.59 -11.38 -8.69
CA LEU A 568 -18.83 -12.10 -9.94
C LEU A 568 -19.56 -11.18 -10.93
N PRO A 569 -19.24 -11.20 -12.22
CA PRO A 569 -19.95 -10.44 -13.25
C PRO A 569 -21.45 -10.74 -13.25
N ARG A 570 -21.86 -12.00 -13.03
CA ARG A 570 -23.26 -12.38 -12.91
C ARG A 570 -23.96 -11.67 -11.75
N ALA A 571 -23.29 -11.51 -10.60
CA ALA A 571 -23.85 -10.81 -9.45
C ALA A 571 -24.11 -9.32 -9.79
N ALA A 572 -23.15 -8.68 -10.45
CA ALA A 572 -23.28 -7.29 -10.90
C ALA A 572 -24.45 -7.13 -11.90
N LEU A 573 -24.59 -8.06 -12.86
CA LEU A 573 -25.70 -8.09 -13.81
C LEU A 573 -27.05 -8.36 -13.16
N ASN A 574 -27.11 -9.04 -12.01
CA ASN A 574 -28.34 -9.42 -11.31
C ASN A 574 -28.53 -8.63 -10.00
N ALA A 575 -27.85 -7.51 -9.86
CA ALA A 575 -27.78 -6.76 -8.61
C ALA A 575 -29.15 -6.26 -8.11
N ASN A 576 -30.09 -5.93 -9.01
CA ASN A 576 -31.45 -5.54 -8.66
C ASN A 576 -32.23 -6.63 -7.90
N ASN A 577 -32.07 -7.89 -8.29
CA ASN A 577 -32.73 -8.99 -7.60
C ASN A 577 -32.02 -9.33 -6.27
N ILE A 578 -30.69 -9.34 -6.28
CA ILE A 578 -29.90 -9.57 -5.07
C ILE A 578 -30.18 -8.48 -4.00
N ALA A 579 -30.36 -7.22 -4.40
CA ALA A 579 -30.61 -6.10 -3.50
C ALA A 579 -31.90 -6.23 -2.68
N LYS A 580 -32.89 -7.00 -3.15
CA LYS A 580 -34.14 -7.25 -2.39
C LYS A 580 -33.87 -7.92 -1.04
N HIS A 581 -32.81 -8.77 -1.01
CA HIS A 581 -32.42 -9.56 0.16
C HIS A 581 -31.12 -9.07 0.82
N ALA A 582 -30.49 -8.00 0.33
CA ALA A 582 -29.26 -7.43 0.85
C ALA A 582 -29.47 -6.02 1.41
N ASP A 583 -28.79 -5.70 2.52
CA ASP A 583 -28.76 -4.35 3.09
C ASP A 583 -27.56 -3.54 2.60
N PHE A 584 -26.54 -4.23 2.10
CA PHE A 584 -25.37 -3.61 1.51
C PHE A 584 -24.74 -4.47 0.43
N PHE A 585 -24.01 -3.82 -0.48
CA PHE A 585 -23.07 -4.43 -1.40
C PHE A 585 -21.65 -3.99 -1.05
N SER A 586 -20.72 -4.95 -1.03
CA SER A 586 -19.28 -4.70 -0.95
C SER A 586 -18.63 -5.29 -2.19
N PHE A 587 -17.99 -4.46 -3.01
CA PHE A 587 -17.33 -4.95 -4.22
C PHE A 587 -16.01 -5.63 -3.87
N GLY A 588 -15.94 -6.95 -4.09
CA GLY A 588 -14.74 -7.78 -3.98
C GLY A 588 -13.94 -7.71 -5.27
N THR A 589 -13.24 -6.59 -5.47
CA THR A 589 -12.63 -6.29 -6.77
C THR A 589 -11.46 -7.18 -7.15
N ASN A 590 -10.88 -7.94 -6.22
CA ASN A 590 -9.87 -8.93 -6.57
C ASN A 590 -10.48 -10.03 -7.45
N ASP A 591 -11.55 -10.67 -7.00
CA ASP A 591 -12.23 -11.74 -7.73
C ASP A 591 -13.04 -11.19 -8.92
N LEU A 592 -13.63 -10.00 -8.77
CA LEU A 592 -14.36 -9.36 -9.87
C LEU A 592 -13.41 -9.05 -11.04
N THR A 593 -12.18 -8.61 -10.78
CA THR A 593 -11.17 -8.36 -11.81
C THR A 593 -10.77 -9.66 -12.50
N GLN A 594 -10.44 -10.70 -11.72
CA GLN A 594 -10.08 -12.01 -12.27
C GLN A 594 -11.16 -12.58 -13.18
N THR A 595 -12.41 -12.55 -12.72
CA THR A 595 -13.54 -13.13 -13.45
C THR A 595 -14.00 -12.30 -14.65
N THR A 596 -13.85 -10.98 -14.59
CA THR A 596 -14.17 -10.07 -15.70
C THR A 596 -13.15 -10.17 -16.84
N LEU A 597 -11.86 -10.19 -16.49
CA LEU A 597 -10.78 -10.23 -17.47
C LEU A 597 -10.42 -11.67 -17.89
N GLY A 598 -10.86 -12.69 -17.16
CA GLY A 598 -10.45 -14.08 -17.37
C GLY A 598 -8.96 -14.30 -17.06
N ILE A 599 -8.40 -13.57 -16.12
CA ILE A 599 -6.98 -13.61 -15.75
C ILE A 599 -6.84 -14.08 -14.31
N SER A 600 -6.04 -15.13 -14.09
CA SER A 600 -5.64 -15.53 -12.73
C SER A 600 -4.63 -14.53 -12.18
N ARG A 601 -4.90 -14.00 -10.99
CA ARG A 601 -3.99 -13.10 -10.29
C ARG A 601 -2.63 -13.72 -10.01
N ASP A 602 -2.62 -15.00 -9.62
CA ASP A 602 -1.41 -15.72 -9.24
C ASP A 602 -0.52 -16.05 -10.45
N ASP A 603 -1.13 -16.23 -11.64
CA ASP A 603 -0.42 -16.52 -12.88
C ASP A 603 -0.09 -15.28 -13.72
N SER A 604 -0.69 -14.14 -13.40
CA SER A 604 -0.62 -12.92 -14.21
C SER A 604 0.79 -12.34 -14.35
N GLY A 605 1.64 -12.51 -13.35
CA GLY A 605 3.03 -12.03 -13.36
C GLY A 605 3.91 -12.58 -14.50
N LYS A 606 3.40 -13.57 -15.27
CA LYS A 606 4.11 -14.13 -16.43
C LYS A 606 3.95 -13.29 -17.70
N PHE A 607 2.94 -12.43 -17.79
CA PHE A 607 2.60 -11.70 -19.02
C PHE A 607 2.05 -10.27 -18.81
N LEU A 608 1.64 -9.88 -17.60
CA LEU A 608 1.05 -8.55 -17.37
C LEU A 608 2.05 -7.41 -17.63
N ASP A 609 3.32 -7.62 -17.35
CA ASP A 609 4.36 -6.63 -17.64
C ASP A 609 4.42 -6.34 -19.15
N ASP A 610 4.33 -7.37 -20.01
CA ASP A 610 4.27 -7.22 -21.45
C ASP A 610 3.01 -6.45 -21.90
N TYR A 611 1.87 -6.67 -21.23
CA TYR A 611 0.61 -5.96 -21.51
C TYR A 611 0.71 -4.47 -21.18
N VAL A 612 1.39 -4.12 -20.09
CA VAL A 612 1.63 -2.71 -19.70
C VAL A 612 2.64 -2.07 -20.64
N GLU A 613 3.73 -2.76 -20.99
CA GLU A 613 4.74 -2.27 -21.94
C GLU A 613 4.16 -2.02 -23.33
N ASN A 614 3.28 -2.90 -23.78
CA ASN A 614 2.57 -2.75 -25.05
C ASN A 614 1.33 -1.82 -24.99
N LYS A 615 1.11 -1.16 -23.83
CA LYS A 615 0.00 -0.21 -23.60
C LYS A 615 -1.40 -0.85 -23.79
N ILE A 616 -1.54 -2.16 -23.60
CA ILE A 616 -2.83 -2.85 -23.58
C ILE A 616 -3.56 -2.46 -22.29
N PHE A 617 -2.88 -2.50 -21.17
CA PHE A 617 -3.30 -1.85 -19.94
C PHE A 617 -2.42 -0.64 -19.65
N LYS A 618 -3.02 0.42 -19.09
CA LYS A 618 -2.27 1.60 -18.62
C LYS A 618 -1.46 1.27 -17.38
N ILE A 619 -2.02 0.48 -16.49
CA ILE A 619 -1.49 0.02 -15.21
C ILE A 619 -2.00 -1.39 -14.99
N ASP A 620 -1.32 -2.19 -14.17
CA ASP A 620 -1.77 -3.50 -13.74
C ASP A 620 -3.21 -3.42 -13.17
N PRO A 621 -4.19 -4.15 -13.74
CA PRO A 621 -5.58 -4.10 -13.31
C PRO A 621 -5.83 -4.66 -11.91
N PHE A 622 -4.86 -5.32 -11.28
CA PHE A 622 -4.91 -5.73 -9.89
C PHE A 622 -4.37 -4.66 -8.92
N VAL A 623 -3.71 -3.63 -9.43
CA VAL A 623 -3.23 -2.47 -8.66
C VAL A 623 -4.23 -1.32 -8.71
N SER A 624 -4.76 -1.01 -9.89
CA SER A 624 -5.76 0.04 -10.10
C SER A 624 -6.94 -0.50 -10.91
N ILE A 625 -8.17 -0.10 -10.56
CA ILE A 625 -9.39 -0.61 -11.19
C ILE A 625 -9.35 -0.38 -12.71
N ASP A 626 -9.55 -1.45 -13.46
CA ASP A 626 -9.93 -1.37 -14.87
C ASP A 626 -11.31 -0.72 -15.01
N GLN A 627 -11.31 0.58 -15.35
CA GLN A 627 -12.54 1.38 -15.34
C GLN A 627 -13.48 1.04 -16.50
N ASP A 628 -12.96 0.50 -17.61
CA ASP A 628 -13.71 0.22 -18.81
C ASP A 628 -14.46 -1.13 -18.76
N GLY A 629 -13.95 -2.10 -17.99
CA GLY A 629 -14.58 -3.41 -17.78
C GLY A 629 -15.14 -3.57 -16.37
N VAL A 630 -14.26 -3.72 -15.39
CA VAL A 630 -14.64 -3.91 -13.97
C VAL A 630 -15.43 -2.70 -13.45
N GLY A 631 -15.00 -1.49 -13.81
CA GLY A 631 -15.65 -0.25 -13.41
C GLY A 631 -17.08 -0.14 -13.97
N GLU A 632 -17.32 -0.57 -15.18
CA GLU A 632 -18.67 -0.60 -15.75
C GLU A 632 -19.59 -1.56 -15.01
N LEU A 633 -19.09 -2.74 -14.61
CA LEU A 633 -19.87 -3.68 -13.79
C LEU A 633 -20.19 -3.10 -12.42
N ILE A 634 -19.26 -2.37 -11.79
CA ILE A 634 -19.49 -1.69 -10.51
C ILE A 634 -20.59 -0.64 -10.67
N LYS A 635 -20.51 0.25 -11.65
CA LYS A 635 -21.53 1.28 -11.92
C LYS A 635 -22.90 0.66 -12.15
N LEU A 636 -22.95 -0.41 -12.96
CA LEU A 636 -24.18 -1.13 -13.26
C LEU A 636 -24.81 -1.73 -11.99
N ALA A 637 -23.99 -2.37 -11.15
CA ALA A 637 -24.46 -2.95 -9.89
C ALA A 637 -24.93 -1.87 -8.89
N CYS A 638 -24.26 -0.72 -8.83
CA CYS A 638 -24.71 0.41 -8.03
C CYS A 638 -26.06 0.93 -8.50
N SER A 639 -26.23 1.21 -9.79
CA SER A 639 -27.52 1.68 -10.35
C SER A 639 -28.65 0.70 -10.07
N ARG A 640 -28.47 -0.58 -10.43
CA ARG A 640 -29.50 -1.62 -10.24
C ARG A 640 -29.80 -1.88 -8.76
N GLY A 641 -28.80 -1.81 -7.88
CA GLY A 641 -28.97 -1.94 -6.44
C GLY A 641 -29.84 -0.81 -5.88
N LEU A 642 -29.53 0.44 -6.24
CA LEU A 642 -30.26 1.63 -5.81
C LEU A 642 -31.68 1.71 -6.38
N GLU A 643 -31.91 1.23 -7.60
CA GLU A 643 -33.24 1.12 -8.21
C GLU A 643 -34.13 0.17 -7.40
N ALA A 644 -33.58 -0.99 -6.99
CA ALA A 644 -34.33 -1.97 -6.22
C ALA A 644 -34.51 -1.59 -4.74
N LYS A 645 -33.46 -0.97 -4.15
CA LYS A 645 -33.43 -0.59 -2.74
C LYS A 645 -32.69 0.73 -2.54
N LYS A 646 -33.44 1.84 -2.43
CA LYS A 646 -32.87 3.20 -2.35
C LYS A 646 -31.82 3.40 -1.24
N ASN A 647 -31.91 2.65 -0.15
CA ASN A 647 -31.05 2.78 1.02
C ASN A 647 -29.95 1.71 1.07
N ILE A 648 -29.71 0.99 -0.01
CA ILE A 648 -28.65 -0.02 -0.03
C ILE A 648 -27.29 0.67 0.19
N LYS A 649 -26.50 0.15 1.12
CA LYS A 649 -25.16 0.66 1.37
C LYS A 649 -24.21 0.08 0.32
N LEU A 650 -23.36 0.92 -0.26
CA LEU A 650 -22.42 0.54 -1.31
C LEU A 650 -20.97 0.79 -0.84
N GLY A 651 -20.12 -0.18 -0.98
CA GLY A 651 -18.71 -0.04 -0.63
C GLY A 651 -17.79 -0.99 -1.40
N ILE A 652 -16.51 -0.84 -1.20
CA ILE A 652 -15.47 -1.66 -1.81
C ILE A 652 -14.53 -2.19 -0.73
N CYS A 653 -14.05 -3.42 -0.86
CA CYS A 653 -13.13 -4.04 0.09
C CYS A 653 -11.95 -4.78 -0.57
N GLY A 654 -11.84 -4.79 -1.90
CA GLY A 654 -10.67 -5.29 -2.60
C GLY A 654 -9.43 -4.40 -2.41
N GLU A 655 -8.29 -4.85 -2.89
CA GLU A 655 -7.00 -4.13 -2.78
C GLU A 655 -7.06 -2.71 -3.37
N HIS A 656 -7.92 -2.49 -4.35
CA HIS A 656 -8.17 -1.20 -4.99
C HIS A 656 -8.70 -0.13 -4.02
N GLY A 657 -9.28 -0.52 -2.87
CA GLY A 657 -9.73 0.42 -1.84
C GLY A 657 -8.63 1.30 -1.23
N GLY A 658 -7.37 0.96 -1.45
CA GLY A 658 -6.19 1.74 -1.04
C GLY A 658 -5.48 2.47 -2.18
N ASP A 659 -5.93 2.34 -3.42
CA ASP A 659 -5.33 3.01 -4.58
C ASP A 659 -6.00 4.36 -4.86
N PRO A 660 -5.24 5.46 -4.98
CA PRO A 660 -5.80 6.80 -5.18
C PRO A 660 -6.71 6.95 -6.40
N ASP A 661 -6.34 6.36 -7.54
CA ASP A 661 -7.12 6.46 -8.78
C ASP A 661 -8.43 5.66 -8.68
N SER A 662 -8.37 4.49 -8.03
CA SER A 662 -9.53 3.66 -7.74
C SER A 662 -10.48 4.33 -6.74
N ILE A 663 -9.96 5.05 -5.74
CA ILE A 663 -10.77 5.82 -4.78
C ILE A 663 -11.49 6.97 -5.48
N ASP A 664 -10.83 7.68 -6.39
CA ASP A 664 -11.44 8.72 -7.21
C ASP A 664 -12.59 8.13 -8.07
N PHE A 665 -12.36 6.96 -8.68
CA PHE A 665 -13.41 6.23 -9.39
C PHE A 665 -14.57 5.86 -8.45
N CYS A 666 -14.31 5.31 -7.26
CA CYS A 666 -15.35 4.96 -6.28
C CYS A 666 -16.18 6.16 -5.86
N HIS A 667 -15.55 7.33 -5.68
CA HIS A 667 -16.26 8.58 -5.40
C HIS A 667 -17.21 8.95 -6.54
N ARG A 668 -16.74 8.91 -7.79
CA ARG A 668 -17.58 9.20 -8.98
C ARG A 668 -18.68 8.17 -9.22
N ALA A 669 -18.44 6.93 -8.85
CA ALA A 669 -19.42 5.85 -8.94
C ALA A 669 -20.49 5.91 -7.83
N GLY A 670 -20.37 6.82 -6.87
CA GLY A 670 -21.35 7.02 -5.80
C GLY A 670 -21.29 5.99 -4.67
N LEU A 671 -20.12 5.39 -4.42
CA LEU A 671 -19.95 4.51 -3.27
C LEU A 671 -19.99 5.31 -1.97
N HIS A 672 -20.40 4.66 -0.88
CA HIS A 672 -20.49 5.27 0.44
C HIS A 672 -19.19 5.13 1.24
N TYR A 673 -18.44 4.05 1.02
CA TYR A 673 -17.15 3.82 1.68
C TYR A 673 -16.18 3.04 0.81
N VAL A 674 -14.90 3.21 1.12
CA VAL A 674 -13.81 2.34 0.66
C VAL A 674 -13.18 1.67 1.86
N SER A 675 -12.66 0.44 1.68
CA SER A 675 -11.97 -0.32 2.71
C SER A 675 -10.63 -0.80 2.19
N CYS A 676 -9.58 -0.58 2.97
CA CYS A 676 -8.20 -0.88 2.58
C CYS A 676 -7.42 -1.44 3.77
N SER A 677 -6.18 -1.89 3.53
CA SER A 677 -5.30 -2.30 4.62
C SER A 677 -5.06 -1.15 5.61
N PRO A 678 -4.79 -1.42 6.90
CA PRO A 678 -4.66 -0.40 7.93
C PRO A 678 -3.69 0.73 7.59
N TYR A 679 -2.53 0.40 7.03
CA TYR A 679 -1.51 1.39 6.64
C TYR A 679 -1.89 2.23 5.42
N ARG A 680 -2.89 1.82 4.64
CA ARG A 680 -3.44 2.60 3.53
C ARG A 680 -4.53 3.59 3.96
N VAL A 681 -5.02 3.52 5.19
CA VAL A 681 -6.08 4.41 5.69
C VAL A 681 -5.74 5.89 5.52
N PRO A 682 -4.54 6.39 5.88
CA PRO A 682 -4.20 7.81 5.68
C PRO A 682 -4.19 8.21 4.20
N ILE A 683 -3.68 7.34 3.33
CA ILE A 683 -3.67 7.54 1.88
C ILE A 683 -5.10 7.63 1.34
N ALA A 684 -5.97 6.72 1.76
CA ALA A 684 -7.36 6.70 1.36
C ALA A 684 -8.13 7.95 1.84
N ARG A 685 -7.85 8.44 3.06
CA ARG A 685 -8.42 9.68 3.59
C ARG A 685 -8.08 10.89 2.73
N LEU A 686 -6.78 11.04 2.38
CA LEU A 686 -6.32 12.12 1.51
C LEU A 686 -6.89 11.99 0.10
N SER A 687 -6.86 10.80 -0.50
CA SER A 687 -7.38 10.54 -1.85
C SER A 687 -8.88 10.83 -1.95
N ALA A 688 -9.66 10.42 -0.94
CA ALA A 688 -11.09 10.71 -0.88
C ALA A 688 -11.39 12.21 -0.76
N ALA A 689 -10.57 12.95 0.01
CA ALA A 689 -10.67 14.40 0.10
C ALA A 689 -10.37 15.06 -1.25
N GLN A 690 -9.29 14.65 -1.91
CA GLN A 690 -8.93 15.15 -3.24
C GLN A 690 -10.02 14.86 -4.29
N ALA A 691 -10.62 13.66 -4.28
CA ALA A 691 -11.73 13.33 -5.15
C ALA A 691 -12.94 14.24 -4.89
N SER A 692 -13.28 14.50 -3.63
CA SER A 692 -14.38 15.41 -3.26
C SER A 692 -14.10 16.86 -3.69
N ILE A 693 -12.85 17.33 -3.58
CA ILE A 693 -12.47 18.70 -4.01
C ILE A 693 -12.56 18.81 -5.54
N ARG A 694 -12.06 17.80 -6.28
CA ARG A 694 -12.12 17.78 -7.75
C ARG A 694 -13.56 17.77 -8.27
N ALA A 695 -14.45 17.06 -7.60
CA ALA A 695 -15.87 16.99 -7.97
C ALA A 695 -16.66 18.28 -7.73
N LYS A 696 -16.15 19.21 -6.90
CA LYS A 696 -16.74 20.54 -6.68
C LYS A 696 -16.31 21.59 -7.72
N LYS A 697 -15.20 21.33 -8.44
CA LYS A 697 -14.72 22.19 -9.54
C LYS A 697 -15.36 21.81 -10.86
#